data_dea66d7686ed098eab3cdc197e4f942b
#
_entry.id   dea66d7686ed098eab3cdc197e4f942b
#
_cell.length_a   1.000
_cell.length_b   1.000
_cell.length_c   1.000
_cell.angle_alpha   90.00
_cell.angle_beta   90.00
_cell.angle_gamma   90.00
#
_symmetry.space_group_name_H-M   'P 1'
#
loop_
_entity.id
_entity.type
_entity.pdbx_description
1 polymer ?
#
loop_
_entity_poly.entity_id
_entity_poly.type
_entity_poly.pdbx_seq_one_letter_code
_entity_poly.pdbx_strand_id
1 'polypeptide(L)'
;TVGGNLIVEGDVSVSGQLDVNENVSIGGTLLVTGTGTLTGKTEFKNDVSVSGRLDVAQSVSVGSILNVTGISNFATDVSVSGNIHVVGNVTAAFYYGDGSNLTNVAASIGNLPDNVSISGFLHVGGVLSVTGGATFASTVTVVGAATFKDDVSVSGNTNLLGTVTIGGAVSLASSLSVAGAANFANTVTIAGAVSLGSTLSVGGATNFASTVTVVGAGTFKNNVSVSGNLDVAGNVSVGGTIFATGGITFDGDISVSGDVNIGGTLTVAGATSLASTLSVGGATNLLSTLTVTGATSLASTLSVGGATNLLSTVTIAGATGFLNTVRVSGAATMASTLDVAGNTSVGGTLFVTGAGTFDNNVSVSGNLVVGGTTTIVGAMSVGGALSVGGATNLLSTVTVAGATGFLGSVRVSGAISVSNANVGGTLTVAGAVSLASTLSVGGAANFASTVTVAGVGIFKDAVSVSGNLDVAGNVSVGGTIFATGGITFDGDISVSGDVNIGGTLTVAGATSLASTLSVGGATNLLSTVTVAGATGFLSTVRVSGAATMASTLDVAGNTSVGGTLFVTGAGTFDNNVSVSGNLVVGGTATVVGAMSVGGALSVGGATNLLSTVTITGATGFLSTVRVSGAATMASTLDIAGNTSVGGTLFVTGAGTFDSTVSIS
;
A
#
# COMPACT_ATOMS: atom_id res chain seq x y z
N THR A 1 3.81 -54.50 -95.79
CA THR A 1 3.21 -53.16 -95.71
C THR A 1 1.72 -53.28 -96.04
N VAL A 2 0.87 -52.92 -95.13
CA VAL A 2 -0.56 -52.76 -95.32
C VAL A 2 -0.82 -51.30 -95.74
N GLY A 3 -1.25 -51.08 -97.01
CA GLY A 3 -1.49 -49.76 -97.58
C GLY A 3 -2.90 -49.17 -97.27
N GLY A 4 -3.44 -49.31 -96.10
CA GLY A 4 -4.74 -48.84 -95.70
C GLY A 4 -4.96 -49.05 -94.15
N ASN A 5 -6.20 -48.86 -93.70
CA ASN A 5 -6.53 -49.07 -92.27
C ASN A 5 -6.38 -50.53 -91.87
N LEU A 6 -5.66 -50.82 -90.77
CA LEU A 6 -5.62 -52.16 -90.19
C LEU A 6 -6.63 -52.15 -89.00
N ILE A 7 -7.65 -53.03 -89.08
CA ILE A 7 -8.61 -53.26 -87.96
C ILE A 7 -8.28 -54.68 -87.46
N VAL A 8 -7.98 -54.73 -86.12
CA VAL A 8 -7.74 -56.00 -85.42
C VAL A 8 -8.83 -56.14 -84.33
N GLU A 9 -9.64 -57.18 -84.39
CA GLU A 9 -10.75 -57.45 -83.43
C GLU A 9 -10.30 -58.33 -82.27
N GLY A 10 -9.04 -58.66 -82.16
CA GLY A 10 -8.45 -59.45 -81.08
C GLY A 10 -7.16 -58.81 -80.53
N ASP A 11 -6.41 -59.62 -79.78
CA ASP A 11 -5.15 -59.18 -79.20
C ASP A 11 -4.03 -59.08 -80.27
N VAL A 12 -3.21 -58.00 -80.14
CA VAL A 12 -2.03 -57.79 -80.95
C VAL A 12 -0.80 -57.94 -80.06
N SER A 13 0.14 -58.84 -80.43
CA SER A 13 1.42 -59.02 -79.72
C SER A 13 2.58 -58.68 -80.70
N VAL A 14 3.41 -57.70 -80.29
CA VAL A 14 4.56 -57.25 -81.03
C VAL A 14 5.81 -57.43 -80.18
N SER A 15 6.74 -58.30 -80.58
CA SER A 15 7.98 -58.57 -79.82
C SER A 15 9.14 -57.64 -80.19
N GLY A 16 8.98 -56.70 -81.10
CA GLY A 16 9.95 -55.69 -81.51
C GLY A 16 9.40 -54.30 -81.51
N GLN A 17 9.90 -53.43 -82.41
CA GLN A 17 9.41 -52.07 -82.53
C GLN A 17 8.09 -52.01 -83.32
N LEU A 18 7.09 -51.31 -82.83
CA LEU A 18 5.87 -50.98 -83.54
C LEU A 18 5.86 -49.48 -83.86
N ASP A 19 5.98 -49.12 -85.14
CA ASP A 19 5.85 -47.71 -85.58
C ASP A 19 4.57 -47.55 -86.42
N VAL A 20 3.69 -46.67 -86.02
CA VAL A 20 2.45 -46.31 -86.69
C VAL A 20 2.37 -44.83 -86.92
N ASN A 21 2.32 -44.38 -88.16
CA ASN A 21 2.31 -42.94 -88.51
C ASN A 21 0.91 -42.32 -88.62
N GLU A 22 -0.15 -43.13 -88.53
CA GLU A 22 -1.55 -42.65 -88.62
C GLU A 22 -2.37 -43.17 -87.41
N ASN A 23 -3.68 -42.97 -87.44
CA ASN A 23 -4.56 -43.36 -86.35
C ASN A 23 -4.60 -44.88 -86.13
N VAL A 24 -4.55 -45.33 -84.88
CA VAL A 24 -4.70 -46.67 -84.41
C VAL A 24 -5.94 -46.88 -83.61
N SER A 25 -6.78 -47.91 -83.93
CA SER A 25 -7.92 -48.29 -83.06
C SER A 25 -7.77 -49.77 -82.73
N ILE A 26 -7.68 -50.13 -81.46
CA ILE A 26 -7.51 -51.49 -80.96
C ILE A 26 -8.72 -51.83 -80.07
N GLY A 27 -9.48 -52.86 -80.52
CA GLY A 27 -10.67 -53.31 -79.79
C GLY A 27 -10.38 -54.31 -78.64
N GLY A 28 -9.17 -54.89 -78.62
CA GLY A 28 -8.69 -55.84 -77.62
C GLY A 28 -7.51 -55.26 -76.84
N THR A 29 -6.63 -56.13 -76.32
CA THR A 29 -5.43 -55.74 -75.55
C THR A 29 -4.23 -55.50 -76.46
N LEU A 30 -3.50 -54.39 -76.30
CA LEU A 30 -2.17 -54.18 -76.93
C LEU A 30 -1.08 -54.46 -75.89
N LEU A 31 -0.20 -55.44 -76.16
CA LEU A 31 0.98 -55.70 -75.35
C LEU A 31 2.24 -55.39 -76.20
N VAL A 32 3.01 -54.35 -75.76
CA VAL A 32 4.31 -54.00 -76.33
C VAL A 32 5.42 -54.33 -75.34
N THR A 33 6.29 -55.27 -75.63
CA THR A 33 7.44 -55.68 -74.81
C THR A 33 8.70 -54.86 -75.08
N GLY A 34 8.68 -53.98 -76.05
CA GLY A 34 9.76 -53.07 -76.44
C GLY A 34 9.31 -51.60 -76.40
N THR A 35 9.88 -50.78 -77.33
CA THR A 35 9.49 -49.41 -77.50
C THR A 35 8.33 -49.25 -78.47
N GLY A 36 7.26 -48.56 -78.07
CA GLY A 36 6.17 -48.21 -78.99
C GLY A 36 6.15 -46.71 -79.22
N THR A 37 6.11 -46.24 -80.47
CA THR A 37 5.97 -44.83 -80.84
C THR A 37 4.68 -44.65 -81.62
N LEU A 38 3.80 -43.78 -81.13
CA LEU A 38 2.51 -43.51 -81.75
C LEU A 38 2.42 -42.01 -82.07
N THR A 39 2.41 -41.64 -83.34
CA THR A 39 2.46 -40.23 -83.80
C THR A 39 1.10 -39.65 -84.17
N GLY A 40 0.04 -40.44 -84.25
CA GLY A 40 -1.32 -40.04 -84.52
C GLY A 40 -2.24 -40.10 -83.26
N LYS A 41 -3.51 -39.76 -83.46
CA LYS A 41 -4.52 -39.93 -82.39
C LYS A 41 -4.72 -41.42 -82.14
N THR A 42 -4.56 -41.86 -80.88
CA THR A 42 -4.70 -43.24 -80.46
C THR A 42 -5.85 -43.38 -79.45
N GLU A 43 -6.80 -44.30 -79.72
CA GLU A 43 -7.93 -44.60 -78.89
C GLU A 43 -7.87 -46.04 -78.38
N PHE A 44 -7.86 -46.25 -77.08
CA PHE A 44 -7.97 -47.55 -76.41
C PHE A 44 -9.29 -47.67 -75.69
N LYS A 45 -10.13 -48.65 -76.03
CA LYS A 45 -11.44 -48.89 -75.39
C LYS A 45 -11.35 -49.72 -74.12
N ASN A 46 -10.25 -50.43 -73.88
CA ASN A 46 -9.97 -51.24 -72.72
C ASN A 46 -8.66 -50.81 -72.03
N ASP A 47 -8.19 -51.59 -71.07
CA ASP A 47 -6.98 -51.29 -70.31
C ASP A 47 -5.72 -51.23 -71.17
N VAL A 48 -4.82 -50.30 -70.85
CA VAL A 48 -3.52 -50.16 -71.42
C VAL A 48 -2.46 -50.48 -70.37
N SER A 49 -1.55 -51.42 -70.65
CA SER A 49 -0.42 -51.77 -69.80
C SER A 49 0.89 -51.63 -70.61
N VAL A 50 1.80 -50.78 -70.07
CA VAL A 50 3.11 -50.53 -70.65
C VAL A 50 4.18 -50.82 -69.62
N SER A 51 5.04 -51.80 -69.81
CA SER A 51 6.14 -52.12 -68.90
C SER A 51 7.43 -51.38 -69.20
N GLY A 52 7.49 -50.55 -70.20
CA GLY A 52 8.62 -49.69 -70.53
C GLY A 52 8.24 -48.22 -70.54
N ARG A 53 8.86 -47.44 -71.43
CA ARG A 53 8.56 -46.02 -71.62
C ARG A 53 7.41 -45.83 -72.59
N LEU A 54 6.45 -44.98 -72.28
CA LEU A 54 5.39 -44.56 -73.16
C LEU A 54 5.59 -43.08 -73.55
N ASP A 55 5.87 -42.80 -74.82
CA ASP A 55 5.92 -41.46 -75.39
C ASP A 55 4.74 -41.29 -76.36
N VAL A 56 3.91 -40.30 -76.10
CA VAL A 56 2.78 -39.97 -76.95
C VAL A 56 2.86 -38.51 -77.36
N ALA A 57 3.00 -38.23 -78.66
CA ALA A 57 3.13 -36.90 -79.20
C ALA A 57 1.81 -36.14 -79.30
N GLN A 58 0.66 -36.82 -79.17
CA GLN A 58 -0.69 -36.22 -79.18
C GLN A 58 -1.55 -36.76 -78.04
N SER A 59 -2.84 -36.42 -78.01
CA SER A 59 -3.75 -36.79 -76.94
C SER A 59 -3.98 -38.30 -76.85
N VAL A 60 -4.05 -38.85 -75.65
CA VAL A 60 -4.40 -40.25 -75.36
C VAL A 60 -5.77 -40.29 -74.71
N SER A 61 -6.67 -41.14 -75.15
CA SER A 61 -7.94 -41.46 -74.53
C SER A 61 -7.98 -42.95 -74.16
N VAL A 62 -8.16 -43.23 -72.86
CA VAL A 62 -8.22 -44.61 -72.34
C VAL A 62 -9.56 -44.79 -71.67
N GLY A 63 -10.38 -45.76 -72.17
CA GLY A 63 -11.73 -45.97 -71.63
C GLY A 63 -11.81 -46.73 -70.31
N SER A 64 -10.70 -47.27 -69.79
CA SER A 64 -10.61 -47.97 -68.53
C SER A 64 -9.35 -47.57 -67.76
N ILE A 65 -8.40 -48.46 -67.52
CA ILE A 65 -7.21 -48.19 -66.66
C ILE A 65 -5.97 -47.99 -67.54
N LEU A 66 -5.20 -46.91 -67.27
CA LEU A 66 -3.83 -46.77 -67.83
C LEU A 66 -2.82 -47.13 -66.70
N ASN A 67 -2.06 -48.20 -66.93
CA ASN A 67 -1.04 -48.70 -66.01
C ASN A 67 0.36 -48.54 -66.65
N VAL A 68 1.24 -47.73 -66.10
CA VAL A 68 2.60 -47.53 -66.62
C VAL A 68 3.60 -47.79 -65.48
N THR A 69 4.53 -48.77 -65.73
CA THR A 69 5.58 -49.10 -64.75
C THR A 69 6.86 -48.29 -64.93
N GLY A 70 6.96 -47.49 -65.98
CA GLY A 70 8.09 -46.61 -66.25
C GLY A 70 7.75 -45.11 -66.19
N ILE A 71 8.57 -44.30 -66.90
CA ILE A 71 8.36 -42.86 -67.07
C ILE A 71 7.37 -42.61 -68.20
N SER A 72 6.36 -41.77 -67.97
CA SER A 72 5.40 -41.40 -69.02
C SER A 72 5.58 -39.90 -69.36
N ASN A 73 5.71 -39.57 -70.62
CA ASN A 73 5.72 -38.23 -71.20
C ASN A 73 4.52 -38.06 -72.11
N PHE A 74 3.66 -37.13 -71.81
CA PHE A 74 2.52 -36.74 -72.61
C PHE A 74 2.69 -35.29 -73.07
N ALA A 75 2.78 -35.09 -74.42
CA ALA A 75 2.97 -33.73 -74.97
C ALA A 75 1.68 -32.95 -75.08
N THR A 76 0.52 -33.60 -74.96
CA THR A 76 -0.83 -33.01 -74.95
C THR A 76 -1.71 -33.74 -73.94
N ASP A 77 -3.00 -33.54 -73.97
CA ASP A 77 -3.94 -34.04 -72.97
C ASP A 77 -4.04 -35.55 -72.92
N VAL A 78 -4.15 -36.07 -71.67
CA VAL A 78 -4.50 -37.46 -71.39
C VAL A 78 -5.87 -37.50 -70.73
N SER A 79 -6.85 -38.16 -71.33
CA SER A 79 -8.16 -38.38 -70.77
C SER A 79 -8.34 -39.87 -70.44
N VAL A 80 -8.56 -40.16 -69.16
CA VAL A 80 -8.79 -41.54 -68.69
C VAL A 80 -10.09 -41.49 -67.85
N SER A 81 -11.09 -42.27 -68.30
CA SER A 81 -12.39 -42.37 -67.59
C SER A 81 -12.35 -43.28 -66.35
N GLY A 82 -11.25 -44.04 -66.16
CA GLY A 82 -10.98 -44.86 -64.99
C GLY A 82 -9.76 -44.33 -64.16
N ASN A 83 -9.04 -45.24 -63.51
CA ASN A 83 -7.87 -44.92 -62.71
C ASN A 83 -6.57 -44.84 -63.56
N ILE A 84 -5.67 -43.92 -63.23
CA ILE A 84 -4.28 -43.88 -63.72
C ILE A 84 -3.40 -44.42 -62.57
N HIS A 85 -2.67 -45.51 -62.88
CA HIS A 85 -1.64 -46.06 -61.99
C HIS A 85 -0.26 -45.92 -62.64
N VAL A 86 0.62 -45.14 -61.98
CA VAL A 86 1.99 -44.92 -62.45
C VAL A 86 2.95 -45.35 -61.35
N VAL A 87 3.81 -46.35 -61.61
CA VAL A 87 4.81 -46.83 -60.63
C VAL A 87 6.03 -45.91 -60.58
N GLY A 88 6.24 -45.09 -61.61
CA GLY A 88 7.33 -44.13 -61.73
C GLY A 88 6.85 -42.68 -61.51
N ASN A 89 7.58 -41.72 -62.04
CA ASN A 89 7.27 -40.29 -61.92
C ASN A 89 6.22 -39.85 -62.96
N VAL A 90 5.27 -39.00 -62.49
CA VAL A 90 4.39 -38.24 -63.40
C VAL A 90 4.83 -36.77 -63.32
N THR A 91 5.20 -36.18 -64.45
CA THR A 91 5.54 -34.73 -64.48
C THR A 91 4.43 -34.02 -65.26
N ALA A 92 3.79 -33.07 -64.61
CA ALA A 92 2.77 -32.18 -65.18
C ALA A 92 3.00 -30.75 -64.76
N ALA A 93 2.69 -29.80 -65.63
CA ALA A 93 2.79 -28.37 -65.25
C ALA A 93 1.75 -27.98 -64.19
N PHE A 94 0.58 -28.61 -64.23
CA PHE A 94 -0.53 -28.34 -63.26
C PHE A 94 -1.33 -29.62 -63.01
N TYR A 95 -1.84 -29.74 -61.76
CA TYR A 95 -2.80 -30.76 -61.35
C TYR A 95 -4.11 -30.06 -60.94
N TYR A 96 -5.24 -30.39 -61.57
CA TYR A 96 -6.55 -29.88 -61.24
C TYR A 96 -7.41 -31.01 -60.64
N GLY A 97 -7.97 -30.77 -59.46
CA GLY A 97 -8.83 -31.73 -58.79
C GLY A 97 -8.96 -31.37 -57.29
N ASP A 98 -9.87 -32.04 -56.55
CA ASP A 98 -10.09 -31.75 -55.15
C ASP A 98 -8.95 -32.20 -54.23
N GLY A 99 -7.98 -32.96 -54.72
CA GLY A 99 -6.79 -33.39 -53.95
C GLY A 99 -7.09 -34.20 -52.68
N SER A 100 -8.35 -34.49 -52.37
CA SER A 100 -8.79 -35.09 -51.10
C SER A 100 -8.19 -36.48 -50.82
N ASN A 101 -7.72 -37.16 -51.85
CA ASN A 101 -7.12 -38.49 -51.75
C ASN A 101 -5.58 -38.51 -52.05
N LEU A 102 -4.93 -37.36 -52.14
CA LEU A 102 -3.49 -37.29 -52.28
C LEU A 102 -2.82 -37.62 -50.95
N THR A 103 -2.24 -38.80 -50.81
CA THR A 103 -1.46 -39.22 -49.63
C THR A 103 0.04 -39.19 -49.96
N ASN A 104 0.88 -38.81 -48.95
CA ASN A 104 2.35 -38.71 -49.06
C ASN A 104 2.84 -37.74 -50.15
N VAL A 105 2.16 -36.61 -50.33
CA VAL A 105 2.70 -35.51 -51.10
C VAL A 105 3.84 -34.89 -50.27
N ALA A 106 5.08 -35.37 -50.46
CA ALA A 106 6.27 -34.66 -50.02
C ALA A 106 6.45 -33.43 -50.95
N ALA A 107 5.52 -32.51 -50.87
CA ALA A 107 5.70 -31.23 -51.51
C ALA A 107 6.58 -30.40 -50.59
N SER A 108 7.83 -30.08 -51.00
CA SER A 108 8.23 -28.73 -50.74
C SER A 108 7.22 -27.89 -51.57
N ILE A 109 6.14 -27.43 -50.91
CA ILE A 109 5.29 -26.41 -51.49
C ILE A 109 6.18 -25.17 -51.45
N GLY A 110 7.01 -25.03 -52.47
CA GLY A 110 7.70 -23.78 -52.73
C GLY A 110 6.68 -22.66 -52.80
N ASN A 111 7.09 -21.44 -52.84
CA ASN A 111 6.22 -20.25 -52.87
C ASN A 111 4.87 -20.52 -53.53
N LEU A 112 3.78 -20.44 -52.77
CA LEU A 112 2.43 -20.39 -53.32
C LEU A 112 2.22 -18.95 -53.81
N PRO A 113 2.11 -18.71 -55.11
CA PRO A 113 1.86 -17.39 -55.64
C PRO A 113 0.39 -17.02 -55.41
N ASP A 114 0.12 -15.74 -55.14
CA ASP A 114 -1.21 -15.14 -55.07
C ASP A 114 -2.25 -15.95 -54.24
N ASN A 115 -3.27 -15.35 -53.76
CA ASN A 115 -4.30 -15.83 -52.87
C ASN A 115 -4.56 -17.35 -52.78
N VAL A 116 -4.26 -17.95 -51.64
CA VAL A 116 -4.46 -19.39 -51.39
C VAL A 116 -5.77 -19.61 -50.65
N SER A 117 -6.65 -20.46 -51.21
CA SER A 117 -7.90 -20.87 -50.54
C SER A 117 -7.96 -22.39 -50.47
N ILE A 118 -8.00 -22.96 -49.26
CA ILE A 118 -8.05 -24.40 -49.01
C ILE A 118 -9.28 -24.72 -48.17
N SER A 119 -10.20 -25.50 -48.71
CA SER A 119 -11.43 -25.91 -48.01
C SER A 119 -11.24 -27.16 -47.12
N GLY A 120 -10.17 -27.92 -47.31
CA GLY A 120 -9.78 -29.11 -46.53
C GLY A 120 -8.64 -28.83 -45.56
N PHE A 121 -8.02 -29.90 -45.05
CA PHE A 121 -6.84 -29.82 -44.20
C PHE A 121 -5.58 -29.44 -44.99
N LEU A 122 -4.73 -28.58 -44.45
CA LEU A 122 -3.38 -28.38 -44.94
C LEU A 122 -2.38 -29.01 -43.96
N HIS A 123 -1.60 -29.95 -44.44
CA HIS A 123 -0.46 -30.54 -43.73
C HIS A 123 0.83 -30.33 -44.51
N VAL A 124 1.81 -29.64 -43.98
CA VAL A 124 3.08 -29.36 -44.61
C VAL A 124 4.21 -29.89 -43.72
N GLY A 125 4.96 -30.92 -44.21
CA GLY A 125 6.11 -31.49 -43.51
C GLY A 125 7.38 -30.64 -43.61
N GLY A 126 7.41 -29.64 -44.46
CA GLY A 126 8.54 -28.74 -44.67
C GLY A 126 8.18 -27.27 -44.37
N VAL A 127 8.86 -26.34 -45.07
CA VAL A 127 8.59 -24.88 -44.97
C VAL A 127 7.39 -24.51 -45.82
N LEU A 128 6.48 -23.72 -45.28
CA LEU A 128 5.36 -23.09 -46.00
C LEU A 128 5.66 -21.60 -46.23
N SER A 129 5.60 -21.17 -47.49
CA SER A 129 5.72 -19.73 -47.84
C SER A 129 4.57 -19.33 -48.77
N VAL A 130 3.80 -18.34 -48.37
CA VAL A 130 2.66 -17.80 -49.14
C VAL A 130 2.90 -16.30 -49.37
N THR A 131 2.83 -15.87 -50.64
CA THR A 131 3.08 -14.47 -51.04
C THR A 131 1.82 -13.62 -51.08
N GLY A 132 0.64 -14.23 -51.23
CA GLY A 132 -0.66 -13.55 -51.19
C GLY A 132 -1.46 -13.87 -49.93
N GLY A 133 -2.71 -13.43 -49.88
CA GLY A 133 -3.64 -13.73 -48.77
C GLY A 133 -3.92 -15.26 -48.68
N ALA A 134 -4.07 -15.79 -47.48
CA ALA A 134 -4.34 -17.20 -47.27
C ALA A 134 -5.63 -17.42 -46.48
N THR A 135 -6.54 -18.23 -47.03
CA THR A 135 -7.80 -18.59 -46.34
C THR A 135 -7.89 -20.12 -46.23
N PHE A 136 -8.06 -20.61 -45.02
CA PHE A 136 -8.19 -22.03 -44.73
C PHE A 136 -9.51 -22.28 -43.97
N ALA A 137 -10.40 -23.07 -44.57
CA ALA A 137 -11.71 -23.41 -43.97
C ALA A 137 -11.61 -24.51 -42.90
N SER A 138 -10.43 -25.14 -42.73
CA SER A 138 -10.22 -26.22 -41.75
C SER A 138 -8.83 -26.06 -41.10
N THR A 139 -8.30 -27.13 -40.51
CA THR A 139 -7.06 -27.10 -39.71
C THR A 139 -5.81 -26.94 -40.60
N VAL A 140 -4.87 -26.13 -40.15
CA VAL A 140 -3.54 -25.96 -40.73
C VAL A 140 -2.48 -26.56 -39.82
N THR A 141 -1.63 -27.43 -40.34
CA THR A 141 -0.48 -28.02 -39.63
C THR A 141 0.78 -27.87 -40.47
N VAL A 142 1.80 -27.20 -39.93
CA VAL A 142 3.11 -27.03 -40.57
C VAL A 142 4.20 -27.46 -39.60
N VAL A 143 5.03 -28.42 -40.00
CA VAL A 143 6.13 -28.93 -39.16
C VAL A 143 7.36 -28.01 -39.24
N GLY A 144 7.61 -27.39 -40.39
CA GLY A 144 8.68 -26.41 -40.60
C GLY A 144 8.25 -25.00 -40.31
N ALA A 145 9.04 -24.02 -40.75
CA ALA A 145 8.69 -22.60 -40.63
C ALA A 145 7.52 -22.22 -41.56
N ALA A 146 6.65 -21.31 -41.14
CA ALA A 146 5.57 -20.75 -41.92
C ALA A 146 5.75 -19.25 -42.14
N THR A 147 5.73 -18.78 -43.39
CA THR A 147 5.83 -17.37 -43.76
C THR A 147 4.65 -16.99 -44.65
N PHE A 148 3.86 -16.02 -44.21
CA PHE A 148 2.79 -15.43 -44.97
C PHE A 148 3.04 -13.92 -45.10
N LYS A 149 3.07 -13.38 -46.34
CA LYS A 149 3.34 -11.96 -46.59
C LYS A 149 2.12 -11.09 -46.40
N ASP A 150 0.93 -11.63 -46.63
CA ASP A 150 -0.36 -10.96 -46.52
C ASP A 150 -1.26 -11.56 -45.43
N ASP A 151 -2.54 -11.27 -45.48
CA ASP A 151 -3.54 -11.65 -44.47
C ASP A 151 -3.73 -13.18 -44.42
N VAL A 152 -3.93 -13.68 -43.17
CA VAL A 152 -4.19 -15.10 -42.92
C VAL A 152 -5.53 -15.26 -42.18
N SER A 153 -6.43 -16.07 -42.74
CA SER A 153 -7.70 -16.47 -42.14
C SER A 153 -7.80 -17.99 -42.04
N VAL A 154 -8.03 -18.51 -40.81
CA VAL A 154 -8.19 -19.96 -40.60
C VAL A 154 -9.42 -20.20 -39.72
N SER A 155 -10.35 -21.04 -40.21
CA SER A 155 -11.55 -21.41 -39.44
C SER A 155 -11.29 -22.58 -38.47
N GLY A 156 -10.35 -23.46 -38.77
CA GLY A 156 -9.93 -24.58 -37.91
C GLY A 156 -8.73 -24.25 -37.03
N ASN A 157 -8.19 -25.25 -36.36
CA ASN A 157 -7.01 -25.11 -35.51
C ASN A 157 -5.73 -24.84 -36.35
N THR A 158 -4.81 -24.09 -35.82
CA THR A 158 -3.52 -23.81 -36.43
C THR A 158 -2.40 -24.36 -35.55
N ASN A 159 -1.66 -25.36 -36.07
CA ASN A 159 -0.54 -26.04 -35.42
C ASN A 159 0.74 -25.79 -36.19
N LEU A 160 1.69 -25.05 -35.61
CA LEU A 160 2.98 -24.72 -36.25
C LEU A 160 4.12 -25.17 -35.32
N LEU A 161 4.90 -26.18 -35.74
CA LEU A 161 6.03 -26.67 -34.96
C LEU A 161 7.29 -25.82 -35.14
N GLY A 162 7.39 -25.08 -36.25
CA GLY A 162 8.46 -24.11 -36.48
C GLY A 162 8.12 -22.71 -36.13
N THR A 163 8.92 -21.74 -36.59
CA THR A 163 8.64 -20.32 -36.46
C THR A 163 7.53 -19.87 -37.41
N VAL A 164 6.71 -18.91 -37.01
CA VAL A 164 5.72 -18.27 -37.87
C VAL A 164 6.02 -16.79 -38.08
N THR A 165 5.89 -16.31 -39.32
CA THR A 165 5.98 -14.89 -39.67
C THR A 165 4.82 -14.53 -40.58
N ILE A 166 4.00 -13.55 -40.18
CA ILE A 166 2.86 -13.08 -40.97
C ILE A 166 2.95 -11.56 -41.11
N GLY A 167 3.02 -11.08 -42.37
CA GLY A 167 3.10 -9.65 -42.69
C GLY A 167 1.75 -8.95 -42.64
N GLY A 168 0.66 -9.66 -43.01
CA GLY A 168 -0.71 -9.16 -42.99
C GLY A 168 -1.43 -9.33 -41.65
N ALA A 169 -2.74 -9.04 -41.63
CA ALA A 169 -3.60 -9.28 -40.47
C ALA A 169 -3.88 -10.78 -40.28
N VAL A 170 -4.04 -11.20 -39.04
CA VAL A 170 -4.33 -12.61 -38.68
C VAL A 170 -5.75 -12.70 -38.09
N SER A 171 -6.56 -13.59 -38.65
CA SER A 171 -7.89 -13.92 -38.14
C SER A 171 -8.05 -15.46 -38.01
N LEU A 172 -8.07 -15.93 -36.77
CA LEU A 172 -8.25 -17.37 -36.48
C LEU A 172 -9.54 -17.56 -35.66
N ALA A 173 -10.46 -18.37 -36.19
CA ALA A 173 -11.71 -18.66 -35.49
C ALA A 173 -11.57 -19.76 -34.41
N SER A 174 -10.40 -20.45 -34.37
CA SER A 174 -10.14 -21.53 -33.41
C SER A 174 -8.73 -21.35 -32.80
N SER A 175 -8.15 -22.38 -32.22
CA SER A 175 -6.89 -22.30 -31.45
C SER A 175 -5.64 -22.10 -32.37
N LEU A 176 -4.64 -21.41 -31.78
CA LEU A 176 -3.29 -21.30 -32.32
C LEU A 176 -2.29 -21.99 -31.40
N SER A 177 -1.53 -22.94 -31.93
CA SER A 177 -0.39 -23.56 -31.24
C SER A 177 0.88 -23.37 -32.10
N VAL A 178 1.90 -22.74 -31.54
CA VAL A 178 3.21 -22.55 -32.19
C VAL A 178 4.30 -22.99 -31.22
N ALA A 179 5.10 -23.99 -31.60
CA ALA A 179 6.23 -24.42 -30.78
C ALA A 179 7.43 -23.45 -30.89
N GLY A 180 7.60 -22.83 -32.07
CA GLY A 180 8.63 -21.82 -32.34
C GLY A 180 8.18 -20.39 -31.99
N ALA A 181 8.98 -19.39 -32.43
CA ALA A 181 8.62 -17.98 -32.29
C ALA A 181 7.50 -17.58 -33.25
N ALA A 182 6.61 -16.68 -32.82
CA ALA A 182 5.53 -16.12 -33.61
C ALA A 182 5.74 -14.61 -33.83
N ASN A 183 5.86 -14.18 -35.09
CA ASN A 183 6.02 -12.79 -35.51
C ASN A 183 4.85 -12.36 -36.38
N PHE A 184 4.03 -11.44 -35.88
CA PHE A 184 2.91 -10.87 -36.61
C PHE A 184 3.17 -9.35 -36.78
N ALA A 185 3.33 -8.91 -38.03
CA ALA A 185 3.64 -7.51 -38.30
C ALA A 185 2.41 -6.60 -38.18
N ASN A 186 1.20 -7.14 -38.22
CA ASN A 186 -0.06 -6.40 -38.25
C ASN A 186 -1.03 -6.89 -37.16
N THR A 187 -2.31 -6.58 -37.27
CA THR A 187 -3.36 -6.95 -36.29
C THR A 187 -3.55 -8.46 -36.17
N VAL A 188 -3.81 -8.92 -34.94
CA VAL A 188 -4.06 -10.35 -34.64
C VAL A 188 -5.40 -10.50 -33.94
N THR A 189 -6.29 -11.31 -34.48
CA THR A 189 -7.56 -11.68 -33.88
C THR A 189 -7.69 -13.20 -33.81
N ILE A 190 -7.78 -13.78 -32.62
CA ILE A 190 -7.89 -15.21 -32.41
C ILE A 190 -9.03 -15.49 -31.44
N ALA A 191 -10.03 -16.25 -31.87
CA ALA A 191 -11.18 -16.60 -31.06
C ALA A 191 -10.91 -17.78 -30.10
N GLY A 192 -10.04 -18.72 -30.48
CA GLY A 192 -9.65 -19.87 -29.66
C GLY A 192 -8.45 -19.60 -28.76
N ALA A 193 -8.04 -20.64 -28.01
CA ALA A 193 -6.86 -20.56 -27.15
C ALA A 193 -5.56 -20.43 -27.94
N VAL A 194 -4.60 -19.69 -27.41
CA VAL A 194 -3.26 -19.49 -27.97
C VAL A 194 -2.21 -20.13 -27.08
N SER A 195 -1.37 -20.99 -27.64
CA SER A 195 -0.24 -21.62 -26.95
C SER A 195 1.04 -21.45 -27.79
N LEU A 196 2.01 -20.75 -27.24
CA LEU A 196 3.29 -20.46 -27.91
C LEU A 196 4.44 -20.99 -27.06
N GLY A 197 5.26 -21.89 -27.64
CA GLY A 197 6.42 -22.47 -26.97
C GLY A 197 7.63 -21.55 -26.90
N SER A 198 7.62 -20.40 -27.59
CA SER A 198 8.71 -19.44 -27.62
C SER A 198 8.17 -18.01 -27.61
N THR A 199 8.86 -17.06 -28.25
CA THR A 199 8.51 -15.62 -28.22
C THR A 199 7.29 -15.28 -29.08
N LEU A 200 6.51 -14.29 -28.63
CA LEU A 200 5.45 -13.65 -29.41
C LEU A 200 5.79 -12.18 -29.69
N SER A 201 5.74 -11.78 -30.96
CA SER A 201 5.89 -10.39 -31.37
C SER A 201 4.70 -9.96 -32.25
N VAL A 202 3.99 -8.91 -31.88
CA VAL A 202 2.88 -8.36 -32.64
C VAL A 202 3.08 -6.86 -32.89
N GLY A 203 3.09 -6.46 -34.16
CA GLY A 203 3.23 -5.07 -34.57
C GLY A 203 1.92 -4.28 -34.55
N GLY A 204 0.78 -4.95 -34.80
CA GLY A 204 -0.55 -4.35 -34.76
C GLY A 204 -1.29 -4.54 -33.43
N ALA A 205 -2.57 -4.15 -33.38
CA ALA A 205 -3.42 -4.43 -32.23
C ALA A 205 -3.70 -5.93 -32.10
N THR A 206 -3.86 -6.41 -30.87
CA THR A 206 -4.06 -7.83 -30.58
C THR A 206 -5.38 -8.06 -29.87
N ASN A 207 -6.19 -9.00 -30.36
CA ASN A 207 -7.46 -9.38 -29.77
C ASN A 207 -7.57 -10.91 -29.63
N PHE A 208 -7.53 -11.40 -28.41
CA PHE A 208 -7.67 -12.81 -28.06
C PHE A 208 -8.97 -13.03 -27.28
N ALA A 209 -9.92 -13.77 -27.84
CA ALA A 209 -11.19 -14.04 -27.18
C ALA A 209 -11.12 -15.20 -26.15
N SER A 210 -9.95 -15.85 -25.99
CA SER A 210 -9.74 -16.96 -25.07
C SER A 210 -8.39 -16.82 -24.35
N THR A 211 -7.94 -17.88 -23.69
CA THR A 211 -6.68 -17.92 -22.95
C THR A 211 -5.46 -17.88 -23.87
N VAL A 212 -4.43 -17.15 -23.45
CA VAL A 212 -3.14 -17.05 -24.14
C VAL A 212 -2.03 -17.53 -23.21
N THR A 213 -1.21 -18.46 -23.67
CA THR A 213 -0.03 -18.95 -22.97
C THR A 213 1.19 -18.77 -23.86
N VAL A 214 2.22 -18.07 -23.38
CA VAL A 214 3.50 -17.84 -24.06
C VAL A 214 4.64 -18.25 -23.14
N VAL A 215 5.43 -19.27 -23.54
CA VAL A 215 6.59 -19.73 -22.74
C VAL A 215 7.76 -18.74 -22.85
N GLY A 216 7.94 -18.08 -24.00
CA GLY A 216 8.96 -17.05 -24.19
C GLY A 216 8.48 -15.65 -23.86
N ALA A 217 9.23 -14.64 -24.32
CA ALA A 217 8.85 -13.25 -24.15
C ALA A 217 7.70 -12.81 -25.06
N GLY A 218 6.87 -11.85 -24.60
CA GLY A 218 5.81 -11.22 -25.38
C GLY A 218 6.13 -9.75 -25.70
N THR A 219 6.15 -9.39 -26.99
CA THR A 219 6.33 -8.00 -27.44
C THR A 219 5.13 -7.55 -28.28
N PHE A 220 4.42 -6.56 -27.81
CA PHE A 220 3.24 -5.98 -28.49
C PHE A 220 3.48 -4.49 -28.68
N LYS A 221 3.52 -4.03 -29.94
CA LYS A 221 3.74 -2.60 -30.24
C LYS A 221 2.49 -1.73 -30.01
N ASN A 222 1.31 -2.34 -30.00
CA ASN A 222 0.01 -1.69 -29.83
C ASN A 222 -0.80 -2.35 -28.69
N ASN A 223 -2.10 -2.06 -28.65
CA ASN A 223 -3.00 -2.55 -27.61
C ASN A 223 -3.18 -4.07 -27.64
N VAL A 224 -3.33 -4.64 -26.45
CA VAL A 224 -3.61 -6.07 -26.23
C VAL A 224 -4.95 -6.21 -25.53
N SER A 225 -5.89 -6.95 -26.14
CA SER A 225 -7.18 -7.30 -25.56
C SER A 225 -7.28 -8.81 -25.40
N VAL A 226 -7.56 -9.30 -24.21
CA VAL A 226 -7.71 -10.74 -23.91
C VAL A 226 -8.97 -10.95 -23.09
N SER A 227 -9.92 -11.76 -23.60
CA SER A 227 -11.13 -12.11 -22.84
C SER A 227 -10.92 -13.28 -21.86
N GLY A 228 -9.91 -14.14 -22.10
CA GLY A 228 -9.47 -15.17 -21.16
C GLY A 228 -8.30 -14.73 -20.31
N ASN A 229 -7.51 -15.69 -19.82
CA ASN A 229 -6.29 -15.41 -19.10
C ASN A 229 -5.11 -15.15 -20.07
N LEU A 230 -4.14 -14.36 -19.61
CA LEU A 230 -2.87 -14.13 -20.33
C LEU A 230 -1.70 -14.57 -19.44
N ASP A 231 -1.05 -15.66 -19.81
CA ASP A 231 0.08 -16.24 -19.10
C ASP A 231 1.35 -16.16 -19.97
N VAL A 232 2.37 -15.45 -19.54
CA VAL A 232 3.65 -15.30 -20.25
C VAL A 232 4.81 -15.56 -19.28
N ALA A 233 5.59 -16.62 -19.54
CA ALA A 233 6.73 -16.98 -18.69
C ALA A 233 7.95 -16.06 -18.90
N GLY A 234 8.11 -15.44 -20.08
CA GLY A 234 9.17 -14.47 -20.34
C GLY A 234 8.77 -13.03 -20.07
N ASN A 235 9.66 -12.08 -20.39
CA ASN A 235 9.38 -10.66 -20.25
C ASN A 235 8.28 -10.19 -21.21
N VAL A 236 7.48 -9.20 -20.78
CA VAL A 236 6.42 -8.61 -21.58
C VAL A 236 6.65 -7.13 -21.81
N SER A 237 6.57 -6.70 -23.06
CA SER A 237 6.62 -5.30 -23.47
C SER A 237 5.38 -4.95 -24.30
N VAL A 238 4.63 -3.96 -23.88
CA VAL A 238 3.43 -3.47 -24.60
C VAL A 238 3.53 -1.96 -24.82
N GLY A 239 3.55 -1.54 -26.07
CA GLY A 239 3.57 -0.12 -26.46
C GLY A 239 2.22 0.57 -26.31
N GLY A 240 1.12 -0.18 -26.27
CA GLY A 240 -0.24 0.32 -26.07
C GLY A 240 -0.82 -0.09 -24.71
N THR A 241 -2.15 -0.18 -24.65
CA THR A 241 -2.92 -0.58 -23.46
C THR A 241 -3.10 -2.09 -23.39
N ILE A 242 -3.07 -2.66 -22.19
CA ILE A 242 -3.54 -4.01 -21.92
C ILE A 242 -4.98 -3.95 -21.39
N PHE A 243 -5.86 -4.72 -22.00
CA PHE A 243 -7.20 -4.98 -21.50
C PHE A 243 -7.42 -6.49 -21.38
N ALA A 244 -7.68 -6.98 -20.17
CA ALA A 244 -8.00 -8.39 -19.93
C ALA A 244 -9.22 -8.52 -18.99
N THR A 245 -10.19 -9.35 -19.36
CA THR A 245 -11.32 -9.67 -18.48
C THR A 245 -11.00 -10.82 -17.52
N GLY A 246 -10.12 -11.72 -17.93
CA GLY A 246 -9.55 -12.78 -17.08
C GLY A 246 -8.37 -12.32 -16.23
N GLY A 247 -7.66 -13.29 -15.64
CA GLY A 247 -6.42 -13.03 -14.91
C GLY A 247 -5.21 -12.90 -15.82
N ILE A 248 -4.15 -12.26 -15.31
CA ILE A 248 -2.85 -12.16 -15.98
C ILE A 248 -1.76 -12.73 -15.07
N THR A 249 -0.89 -13.57 -15.64
CA THR A 249 0.31 -14.09 -14.98
C THR A 249 1.54 -13.83 -15.85
N PHE A 250 2.53 -13.15 -15.30
CA PHE A 250 3.83 -12.94 -15.92
C PHE A 250 4.96 -13.40 -14.98
N ASP A 251 5.78 -14.36 -15.42
CA ASP A 251 6.94 -14.80 -14.65
C ASP A 251 8.15 -13.89 -14.87
N GLY A 252 8.23 -13.18 -16.01
CA GLY A 252 9.25 -12.20 -16.31
C GLY A 252 8.87 -10.76 -15.95
N ASP A 253 9.73 -9.81 -16.38
CA ASP A 253 9.45 -8.38 -16.21
C ASP A 253 8.36 -7.91 -17.16
N ILE A 254 7.56 -6.94 -16.72
CA ILE A 254 6.55 -6.28 -17.54
C ILE A 254 6.84 -4.78 -17.72
N SER A 255 6.74 -4.31 -18.95
CA SER A 255 6.80 -2.89 -19.32
C SER A 255 5.62 -2.52 -20.22
N VAL A 256 4.78 -1.58 -19.79
CA VAL A 256 3.61 -1.13 -20.56
C VAL A 256 3.60 0.39 -20.64
N SER A 257 3.49 0.91 -21.87
CA SER A 257 3.44 2.37 -22.10
C SER A 257 2.03 2.95 -21.97
N GLY A 258 0.99 2.17 -22.26
CA GLY A 258 -0.42 2.55 -22.11
C GLY A 258 -1.01 2.10 -20.76
N ASP A 259 -2.33 2.14 -20.67
CA ASP A 259 -3.06 1.72 -19.47
C ASP A 259 -3.08 0.20 -19.31
N VAL A 260 -3.18 -0.27 -18.07
CA VAL A 260 -3.39 -1.68 -17.75
C VAL A 260 -4.73 -1.84 -17.05
N ASN A 261 -5.68 -2.52 -17.71
CA ASN A 261 -7.02 -2.79 -17.22
C ASN A 261 -7.25 -4.31 -17.15
N ILE A 262 -7.40 -4.85 -15.95
CA ILE A 262 -7.56 -6.29 -15.70
C ILE A 262 -8.80 -6.52 -14.84
N GLY A 263 -9.78 -7.28 -15.35
CA GLY A 263 -10.96 -7.66 -14.60
C GLY A 263 -10.69 -8.73 -13.54
N GLY A 264 -9.79 -9.65 -13.82
CA GLY A 264 -9.36 -10.72 -12.93
C GLY A 264 -8.15 -10.36 -12.07
N THR A 265 -7.37 -11.36 -11.70
CA THR A 265 -6.14 -11.21 -10.89
C THR A 265 -4.93 -10.80 -11.73
N LEU A 266 -3.98 -10.07 -11.14
CA LEU A 266 -2.66 -9.79 -11.71
C LEU A 266 -1.58 -10.43 -10.84
N THR A 267 -0.75 -11.29 -11.43
CA THR A 267 0.44 -11.87 -10.79
C THR A 267 1.66 -11.61 -11.66
N VAL A 268 2.70 -11.00 -11.10
CA VAL A 268 3.98 -10.76 -11.78
C VAL A 268 5.13 -11.15 -10.87
N ALA A 269 5.97 -12.08 -11.31
CA ALA A 269 7.17 -12.46 -10.57
C ALA A 269 8.33 -11.49 -10.81
N GLY A 270 8.48 -10.96 -12.02
CA GLY A 270 9.47 -9.95 -12.38
C GLY A 270 9.11 -8.53 -11.99
N ALA A 271 9.94 -7.56 -12.38
CA ALA A 271 9.70 -6.14 -12.14
C ALA A 271 8.53 -5.62 -13.01
N THR A 272 7.71 -4.75 -12.44
CA THR A 272 6.57 -4.12 -13.11
C THR A 272 6.82 -2.64 -13.33
N SER A 273 6.82 -2.20 -14.60
CA SER A 273 6.99 -0.80 -14.99
C SER A 273 5.83 -0.36 -15.91
N LEU A 274 5.00 0.54 -15.43
CA LEU A 274 3.82 1.05 -16.14
C LEU A 274 3.93 2.57 -16.29
N ALA A 275 3.89 3.06 -17.51
CA ALA A 275 4.00 4.50 -17.79
C ALA A 275 2.66 5.23 -17.66
N SER A 276 1.53 4.52 -17.55
CA SER A 276 0.19 5.09 -17.42
C SER A 276 -0.57 4.46 -16.25
N THR A 277 -1.89 4.34 -16.33
CA THR A 277 -2.75 3.89 -15.23
C THR A 277 -2.73 2.38 -15.03
N LEU A 278 -2.87 1.94 -13.78
CA LEU A 278 -3.11 0.54 -13.40
C LEU A 278 -4.49 0.40 -12.77
N SER A 279 -5.36 -0.42 -13.36
CA SER A 279 -6.68 -0.77 -12.84
C SER A 279 -6.85 -2.28 -12.81
N VAL A 280 -7.07 -2.87 -11.65
CA VAL A 280 -7.25 -4.32 -11.47
C VAL A 280 -8.47 -4.58 -10.59
N GLY A 281 -9.42 -5.38 -11.10
CA GLY A 281 -10.62 -5.78 -10.38
C GLY A 281 -10.37 -6.88 -9.34
N GLY A 282 -9.49 -7.84 -9.63
CA GLY A 282 -9.09 -8.91 -8.73
C GLY A 282 -7.88 -8.57 -7.85
N ALA A 283 -7.35 -9.57 -7.15
CA ALA A 283 -6.15 -9.42 -6.35
C ALA A 283 -4.90 -9.13 -7.22
N THR A 284 -4.00 -8.31 -6.72
CA THR A 284 -2.72 -7.99 -7.37
C THR A 284 -1.55 -8.51 -6.53
N ASN A 285 -0.73 -9.37 -7.11
CA ASN A 285 0.41 -10.04 -6.49
C ASN A 285 1.68 -9.76 -7.29
N LEU A 286 2.58 -8.94 -6.76
CA LEU A 286 3.82 -8.56 -7.41
C LEU A 286 5.00 -8.98 -6.52
N LEU A 287 5.79 -9.94 -6.98
CA LEU A 287 6.88 -10.51 -6.18
C LEU A 287 8.16 -9.68 -6.23
N SER A 288 8.26 -8.72 -7.16
CA SER A 288 9.41 -7.85 -7.34
C SER A 288 9.00 -6.37 -7.25
N THR A 289 9.76 -5.47 -7.89
CA THR A 289 9.51 -4.02 -7.84
C THR A 289 8.27 -3.61 -8.64
N LEU A 290 7.56 -2.59 -8.14
CA LEU A 290 6.45 -1.96 -8.83
C LEU A 290 6.75 -0.48 -9.08
N THR A 291 6.67 -0.04 -10.34
CA THR A 291 6.71 1.38 -10.73
C THR A 291 5.51 1.71 -11.61
N VAL A 292 4.67 2.64 -11.18
CA VAL A 292 3.54 3.15 -11.96
C VAL A 292 3.61 4.67 -12.03
N THR A 293 3.66 5.22 -13.23
CA THR A 293 3.71 6.67 -13.45
C THR A 293 2.33 7.31 -13.37
N GLY A 294 1.30 6.65 -13.89
CA GLY A 294 -0.08 7.08 -13.82
C GLY A 294 -0.79 6.72 -12.51
N ALA A 295 -2.09 6.97 -12.44
CA ALA A 295 -2.90 6.61 -11.28
C ALA A 295 -3.04 5.09 -11.10
N THR A 296 -3.11 4.64 -9.86
CA THR A 296 -3.34 3.21 -9.53
C THR A 296 -4.69 3.04 -8.85
N SER A 297 -5.55 2.19 -9.40
CA SER A 297 -6.86 1.86 -8.86
C SER A 297 -7.05 0.34 -8.79
N LEU A 298 -7.13 -0.20 -7.58
CA LEU A 298 -7.29 -1.64 -7.34
C LEU A 298 -8.56 -1.89 -6.52
N ALA A 299 -9.46 -2.70 -7.05
CA ALA A 299 -10.73 -3.01 -6.38
C ALA A 299 -10.60 -4.15 -5.33
N SER A 300 -9.45 -4.81 -5.26
CA SER A 300 -9.19 -5.90 -4.31
C SER A 300 -7.82 -5.71 -3.63
N THR A 301 -7.22 -6.78 -3.15
CA THR A 301 -5.96 -6.76 -2.40
C THR A 301 -4.74 -6.43 -3.28
N LEU A 302 -3.76 -5.75 -2.70
CA LEU A 302 -2.43 -5.56 -3.29
C LEU A 302 -1.36 -6.13 -2.37
N SER A 303 -0.49 -6.98 -2.92
CA SER A 303 0.72 -7.48 -2.27
C SER A 303 1.93 -7.22 -3.15
N VAL A 304 2.95 -6.55 -2.64
CA VAL A 304 4.20 -6.28 -3.37
C VAL A 304 5.40 -6.70 -2.52
N GLY A 305 6.20 -7.64 -3.05
CA GLY A 305 7.41 -8.13 -2.39
C GLY A 305 8.62 -7.19 -2.52
N GLY A 306 8.74 -6.49 -3.63
CA GLY A 306 9.82 -5.54 -3.89
C GLY A 306 9.49 -4.09 -3.54
N ALA A 307 10.40 -3.17 -3.83
CA ALA A 307 10.18 -1.74 -3.64
C ALA A 307 9.04 -1.22 -4.54
N THR A 308 8.24 -0.29 -4.04
CA THR A 308 7.08 0.26 -4.74
C THR A 308 7.24 1.75 -4.97
N ASN A 309 7.13 2.18 -6.22
CA ASN A 309 7.17 3.57 -6.67
C ASN A 309 5.89 3.93 -7.43
N LEU A 310 5.01 4.71 -6.83
CA LEU A 310 3.76 5.17 -7.43
C LEU A 310 3.83 6.70 -7.56
N LEU A 311 3.98 7.20 -8.80
CA LEU A 311 4.27 8.60 -9.07
C LEU A 311 3.01 9.48 -9.10
N SER A 312 1.82 8.91 -8.96
CA SER A 312 0.55 9.62 -8.98
C SER A 312 -0.35 9.18 -7.81
N THR A 313 -1.66 9.40 -7.93
CA THR A 313 -2.64 9.00 -6.92
C THR A 313 -2.86 7.50 -6.88
N VAL A 314 -3.12 6.98 -5.68
CA VAL A 314 -3.34 5.55 -5.44
C VAL A 314 -4.64 5.34 -4.69
N THR A 315 -5.48 4.43 -5.18
CA THR A 315 -6.71 4.00 -4.52
C THR A 315 -6.79 2.48 -4.50
N ILE A 316 -6.85 1.88 -3.33
CA ILE A 316 -6.94 0.43 -3.16
C ILE A 316 -8.09 0.12 -2.20
N ALA A 317 -9.08 -0.66 -2.68
CA ALA A 317 -10.26 -1.00 -1.89
C ALA A 317 -10.01 -2.16 -0.92
N GLY A 318 -9.16 -3.12 -1.28
CA GLY A 318 -8.82 -4.28 -0.45
C GLY A 318 -7.66 -4.04 0.51
N ALA A 319 -7.32 -5.06 1.28
CA ALA A 319 -6.14 -5.04 2.15
C ALA A 319 -4.85 -4.90 1.33
N THR A 320 -3.90 -4.14 1.84
CA THR A 320 -2.66 -3.81 1.12
C THR A 320 -1.45 -4.19 1.96
N GLY A 321 -0.55 -5.00 1.38
CA GLY A 321 0.69 -5.43 2.01
C GLY A 321 1.92 -5.10 1.14
N PHE A 322 2.91 -4.42 1.72
CA PHE A 322 4.20 -4.15 1.10
C PHE A 322 5.33 -4.68 1.97
N LEU A 323 6.09 -5.64 1.45
CA LEU A 323 7.22 -6.23 2.17
C LEU A 323 8.48 -5.36 2.12
N ASN A 324 8.49 -4.27 1.36
CA ASN A 324 9.63 -3.39 1.17
C ASN A 324 9.21 -1.91 1.18
N THR A 325 10.12 -1.00 0.84
CA THR A 325 9.84 0.44 0.81
C THR A 325 8.74 0.82 -0.15
N VAL A 326 7.87 1.75 0.30
CA VAL A 326 6.79 2.32 -0.50
C VAL A 326 7.01 3.81 -0.67
N ARG A 327 6.99 4.27 -1.91
CA ARG A 327 6.98 5.69 -2.25
C ARG A 327 5.76 6.01 -3.11
N VAL A 328 4.94 6.94 -2.66
CA VAL A 328 3.83 7.50 -3.42
C VAL A 328 4.05 9.00 -3.53
N SER A 329 4.15 9.53 -4.76
CA SER A 329 4.35 10.98 -4.96
C SER A 329 3.04 11.76 -4.81
N GLY A 330 1.90 11.17 -5.15
CA GLY A 330 0.57 11.73 -4.97
C GLY A 330 -0.06 11.37 -3.62
N ALA A 331 -1.39 11.50 -3.54
CA ALA A 331 -2.17 11.02 -2.40
C ALA A 331 -2.41 9.50 -2.47
N ALA A 332 -2.54 8.85 -1.32
CA ALA A 332 -2.81 7.42 -1.22
C ALA A 332 -4.08 7.16 -0.38
N THR A 333 -5.02 6.40 -0.93
CA THR A 333 -6.25 5.99 -0.26
C THR A 333 -6.33 4.47 -0.19
N MET A 334 -6.33 3.93 1.02
CA MET A 334 -6.48 2.51 1.31
C MET A 334 -7.82 2.32 2.04
N ALA A 335 -8.82 1.74 1.36
CA ALA A 335 -10.16 1.56 1.93
C ALA A 335 -10.26 0.38 2.92
N SER A 336 -9.16 -0.34 3.16
CA SER A 336 -9.06 -1.42 4.13
C SER A 336 -7.76 -1.26 4.94
N THR A 337 -7.12 -2.35 5.33
CA THR A 337 -5.87 -2.34 6.10
C THR A 337 -4.66 -2.04 5.23
N LEU A 338 -3.66 -1.38 5.80
CA LEU A 338 -2.35 -1.14 5.19
C LEU A 338 -1.25 -1.71 6.08
N ASP A 339 -0.45 -2.61 5.54
CA ASP A 339 0.71 -3.21 6.20
C ASP A 339 1.98 -2.95 5.36
N VAL A 340 2.99 -2.32 5.96
CA VAL A 340 4.24 -1.97 5.28
C VAL A 340 5.44 -2.35 6.14
N ALA A 341 6.17 -3.38 5.72
CA ALA A 341 7.39 -3.79 6.40
C ALA A 341 8.58 -2.84 6.13
N GLY A 342 8.63 -2.17 4.98
CA GLY A 342 9.66 -1.19 4.64
C GLY A 342 9.32 0.25 5.04
N ASN A 343 10.17 1.21 4.63
CA ASN A 343 9.86 2.63 4.83
C ASN A 343 8.67 3.07 3.97
N THR A 344 7.85 3.97 4.50
CA THR A 344 6.72 4.57 3.79
C THR A 344 6.98 6.06 3.53
N SER A 345 6.86 6.50 2.28
CA SER A 345 6.96 7.91 1.90
C SER A 345 5.78 8.28 0.99
N VAL A 346 4.96 9.22 1.43
CA VAL A 346 3.79 9.73 0.67
C VAL A 346 3.88 11.23 0.52
N GLY A 347 3.96 11.72 -0.71
CA GLY A 347 4.05 13.16 -1.03
C GLY A 347 2.75 13.92 -0.80
N GLY A 348 1.61 13.26 -0.93
CA GLY A 348 0.29 13.82 -0.64
C GLY A 348 -0.26 13.36 0.71
N THR A 349 -1.59 13.27 0.82
CA THR A 349 -2.29 12.69 1.98
C THR A 349 -2.29 11.17 1.91
N LEU A 350 -2.04 10.51 3.04
CA LEU A 350 -2.27 9.08 3.21
C LEU A 350 -3.56 8.88 4.03
N PHE A 351 -4.55 8.23 3.41
CA PHE A 351 -5.82 7.86 4.02
C PHE A 351 -5.96 6.36 4.10
N VAL A 352 -6.11 5.80 5.29
CA VAL A 352 -6.34 4.36 5.55
C VAL A 352 -7.62 4.21 6.34
N THR A 353 -8.65 3.57 5.78
CA THR A 353 -9.93 3.38 6.47
C THR A 353 -9.82 2.34 7.60
N GLY A 354 -9.10 1.27 7.36
CA GLY A 354 -8.82 0.21 8.33
C GLY A 354 -7.63 0.52 9.23
N ALA A 355 -7.00 -0.54 9.74
CA ALA A 355 -5.77 -0.42 10.52
C ALA A 355 -4.55 -0.15 9.63
N GLY A 356 -3.56 0.57 10.17
CA GLY A 356 -2.25 0.80 9.56
C GLY A 356 -1.12 0.23 10.40
N THR A 357 -0.32 -0.68 9.83
CA THR A 357 0.89 -1.23 10.45
C THR A 357 2.11 -0.83 9.63
N PHE A 358 3.08 -0.24 10.26
CA PHE A 358 4.32 0.23 9.63
C PHE A 358 5.52 -0.20 10.48
N ASP A 359 6.29 -1.16 9.99
CA ASP A 359 7.45 -1.70 10.72
C ASP A 359 8.67 -0.78 10.67
N ASN A 360 8.69 0.18 9.76
CA ASN A 360 9.78 1.14 9.58
C ASN A 360 9.28 2.60 9.55
N ASN A 361 10.14 3.52 9.13
CA ASN A 361 9.85 4.94 9.15
C ASN A 361 8.68 5.33 8.22
N VAL A 362 7.85 6.25 8.70
CA VAL A 362 6.72 6.82 7.95
C VAL A 362 6.95 8.31 7.73
N SER A 363 6.94 8.74 6.48
CA SER A 363 7.01 10.15 6.08
C SER A 363 5.82 10.49 5.18
N VAL A 364 4.97 11.39 5.61
CA VAL A 364 3.82 11.88 4.85
C VAL A 364 3.89 13.40 4.78
N SER A 365 4.02 13.96 3.56
CA SER A 365 4.11 15.43 3.41
C SER A 365 2.76 16.11 3.63
N GLY A 366 1.66 15.48 3.25
CA GLY A 366 0.29 15.92 3.54
C GLY A 366 -0.21 15.40 4.90
N ASN A 367 -1.52 15.12 4.98
CA ASN A 367 -2.14 14.56 6.17
C ASN A 367 -1.97 13.04 6.24
N LEU A 368 -1.91 12.51 7.45
CA LEU A 368 -2.05 11.07 7.72
C LEU A 368 -3.36 10.82 8.46
N VAL A 369 -4.27 10.07 7.86
CA VAL A 369 -5.57 9.72 8.43
C VAL A 369 -5.73 8.21 8.46
N VAL A 370 -5.91 7.63 9.65
CA VAL A 370 -6.15 6.19 9.83
C VAL A 370 -7.43 5.99 10.63
N GLY A 371 -8.44 5.36 10.03
CA GLY A 371 -9.73 5.11 10.69
C GLY A 371 -9.65 4.05 11.79
N GLY A 372 -8.83 3.03 11.60
CA GLY A 372 -8.60 1.95 12.57
C GLY A 372 -7.44 2.20 13.53
N THR A 373 -6.89 1.12 14.06
CA THR A 373 -5.69 1.16 14.90
C THR A 373 -4.43 1.48 14.09
N THR A 374 -3.45 2.13 14.72
CA THR A 374 -2.16 2.44 14.09
C THR A 374 -1.01 1.90 14.93
N THR A 375 -0.10 1.16 14.28
CA THR A 375 1.17 0.73 14.88
C THR A 375 2.32 1.18 13.97
N ILE A 376 3.27 1.95 14.50
CA ILE A 376 4.48 2.39 13.80
C ILE A 376 5.69 2.08 14.67
N VAL A 377 6.59 1.22 14.15
CA VAL A 377 7.81 0.82 14.86
C VAL A 377 8.92 1.86 14.63
N GLY A 378 9.07 2.35 13.41
CA GLY A 378 10.02 3.38 13.05
C GLY A 378 9.62 4.80 13.45
N ALA A 379 10.43 5.78 13.10
CA ALA A 379 10.10 7.20 13.31
C ALA A 379 8.97 7.66 12.37
N MET A 380 8.10 8.54 12.86
CA MET A 380 7.01 9.12 12.09
C MET A 380 7.21 10.63 11.89
N SER A 381 7.06 11.07 10.64
CA SER A 381 7.06 12.48 10.27
C SER A 381 5.84 12.80 9.40
N VAL A 382 4.99 13.72 9.83
CA VAL A 382 3.80 14.15 9.08
C VAL A 382 3.84 15.67 8.92
N GLY A 383 3.86 16.15 7.68
CA GLY A 383 3.88 17.59 7.38
C GLY A 383 2.54 18.28 7.58
N GLY A 384 1.43 17.55 7.39
CA GLY A 384 0.07 18.03 7.66
C GLY A 384 -0.46 17.55 9.02
N ALA A 385 -1.78 17.36 9.10
CA ALA A 385 -2.44 16.84 10.29
C ALA A 385 -2.33 15.31 10.40
N LEU A 386 -2.28 14.82 11.64
CA LEU A 386 -2.41 13.41 11.97
C LEU A 386 -3.76 13.15 12.64
N SER A 387 -4.54 12.20 12.11
CA SER A 387 -5.81 11.77 12.70
C SER A 387 -5.89 10.25 12.76
N VAL A 388 -6.12 9.68 13.93
CA VAL A 388 -6.28 8.23 14.12
C VAL A 388 -7.54 7.95 14.93
N GLY A 389 -8.44 7.13 14.36
CA GLY A 389 -9.70 6.76 15.00
C GLY A 389 -9.56 5.68 16.07
N GLY A 390 -8.68 4.72 15.89
CA GLY A 390 -8.42 3.62 16.82
C GLY A 390 -7.29 3.89 17.80
N ALA A 391 -6.90 2.84 18.53
CA ALA A 391 -5.74 2.91 19.41
C ALA A 391 -4.44 3.10 18.59
N THR A 392 -3.52 3.88 19.12
CA THR A 392 -2.26 4.23 18.45
C THR A 392 -1.06 3.75 19.26
N ASN A 393 -0.16 3.01 18.61
CA ASN A 393 1.08 2.51 19.19
C ASN A 393 2.29 2.96 18.36
N LEU A 394 3.07 3.88 18.88
CA LEU A 394 4.23 4.49 18.22
C LEU A 394 5.48 4.13 19.02
N LEU A 395 6.34 3.28 18.45
CA LEU A 395 7.49 2.73 19.19
C LEU A 395 8.75 3.59 19.09
N SER A 396 8.71 4.66 18.29
CA SER A 396 9.84 5.58 18.11
C SER A 396 9.40 7.05 18.18
N THR A 397 10.21 7.95 17.64
CA THR A 397 9.94 9.39 17.65
C THR A 397 8.81 9.78 16.71
N VAL A 398 8.02 10.79 17.13
CA VAL A 398 6.88 11.31 16.39
C VAL A 398 7.06 12.80 16.17
N THR A 399 6.99 13.24 14.92
CA THR A 399 7.01 14.65 14.54
C THR A 399 5.82 14.94 13.63
N VAL A 400 4.94 15.87 14.03
CA VAL A 400 3.80 16.30 13.23
C VAL A 400 3.76 17.82 13.20
N ALA A 401 3.88 18.41 12.02
CA ALA A 401 3.85 19.86 11.87
C ALA A 401 2.42 20.43 12.04
N GLY A 402 1.41 19.67 11.62
CA GLY A 402 0.00 20.06 11.79
C GLY A 402 -0.63 19.65 13.12
N ALA A 403 -1.94 19.79 13.21
CA ALA A 403 -2.70 19.35 14.38
C ALA A 403 -2.75 17.81 14.48
N THR A 404 -2.74 17.31 15.70
CA THR A 404 -2.80 15.87 15.97
C THR A 404 -4.08 15.52 16.71
N GLY A 405 -4.88 14.59 16.17
CA GLY A 405 -6.12 14.11 16.77
C GLY A 405 -6.14 12.58 16.87
N PHE A 406 -6.31 12.06 18.08
CA PHE A 406 -6.47 10.64 18.37
C PHE A 406 -7.80 10.44 19.10
N LEU A 407 -8.72 9.63 18.53
CA LEU A 407 -9.98 9.30 19.21
C LEU A 407 -9.78 8.18 20.24
N GLY A 408 -8.81 7.29 20.01
CA GLY A 408 -8.46 6.20 20.93
C GLY A 408 -7.31 6.55 21.88
N SER A 409 -6.85 5.54 22.61
CA SER A 409 -5.66 5.66 23.46
C SER A 409 -4.38 5.70 22.64
N VAL A 410 -3.39 6.45 23.12
CA VAL A 410 -2.08 6.63 22.47
C VAL A 410 -0.97 6.16 23.38
N ARG A 411 -0.09 5.31 22.85
CA ARG A 411 1.16 4.91 23.47
C ARG A 411 2.34 5.29 22.58
N VAL A 412 3.30 6.01 23.14
CA VAL A 412 4.53 6.39 22.44
C VAL A 412 5.74 5.99 23.29
N SER A 413 6.63 5.16 22.72
CA SER A 413 7.88 4.77 23.40
C SER A 413 9.00 5.78 23.17
N GLY A 414 8.97 6.54 22.06
CA GLY A 414 9.90 7.62 21.75
C GLY A 414 9.44 8.99 22.24
N ALA A 415 10.09 10.04 21.75
CA ALA A 415 9.70 11.42 21.99
C ALA A 415 8.56 11.87 21.05
N ILE A 416 7.76 12.83 21.50
CA ILE A 416 6.72 13.48 20.69
C ILE A 416 7.09 14.95 20.49
N SER A 417 7.04 15.42 19.24
CA SER A 417 7.12 16.84 18.87
C SER A 417 5.98 17.18 17.91
N VAL A 418 4.98 17.91 18.38
CA VAL A 418 3.78 18.24 17.59
C VAL A 418 3.30 19.66 17.92
N SER A 419 2.55 20.29 16.98
CA SER A 419 1.98 21.62 17.26
C SER A 419 0.87 21.54 18.31
N ASN A 420 -0.17 20.74 18.07
CA ASN A 420 -1.31 20.51 18.97
C ASN A 420 -1.52 19.01 19.13
N ALA A 421 -1.90 18.55 20.30
CA ALA A 421 -2.31 17.19 20.54
C ALA A 421 -3.70 17.13 21.20
N ASN A 422 -4.62 16.40 20.57
CA ASN A 422 -5.92 16.06 21.12
C ASN A 422 -6.07 14.54 21.20
N VAL A 423 -6.16 13.99 22.39
CA VAL A 423 -6.26 12.54 22.63
C VAL A 423 -7.57 12.25 23.37
N GLY A 424 -8.51 11.57 22.74
CA GLY A 424 -9.80 11.21 23.34
C GLY A 424 -9.69 10.17 24.44
N GLY A 425 -8.75 9.22 24.32
CA GLY A 425 -8.47 8.17 25.30
C GLY A 425 -7.29 8.51 26.23
N THR A 426 -6.60 7.48 26.72
CA THR A 426 -5.39 7.64 27.54
C THR A 426 -4.18 8.00 26.70
N LEU A 427 -3.25 8.79 27.25
CA LEU A 427 -1.97 9.11 26.64
C LEU A 427 -0.83 8.58 27.51
N THR A 428 0.02 7.72 26.93
CA THR A 428 1.22 7.20 27.61
C THR A 428 2.45 7.48 26.74
N VAL A 429 3.42 8.22 27.25
CA VAL A 429 4.65 8.58 26.54
C VAL A 429 5.85 8.28 27.42
N ALA A 430 6.78 7.45 26.92
CA ALA A 430 8.02 7.14 27.62
C ALA A 430 9.11 8.19 27.38
N GLY A 431 9.18 8.78 26.18
CA GLY A 431 10.14 9.82 25.82
C GLY A 431 9.67 11.23 26.20
N ALA A 432 10.48 12.23 25.87
CA ALA A 432 10.12 13.64 26.11
C ALA A 432 8.96 14.09 25.21
N VAL A 433 8.13 14.99 25.73
CA VAL A 433 6.99 15.58 25.02
C VAL A 433 7.24 17.08 24.82
N SER A 434 7.15 17.55 23.58
CA SER A 434 7.25 18.96 23.22
C SER A 434 6.06 19.37 22.35
N LEU A 435 5.27 20.30 22.82
CA LEU A 435 4.08 20.81 22.13
C LEU A 435 4.20 22.33 21.97
N ALA A 436 4.09 22.80 20.73
CA ALA A 436 4.16 24.24 20.44
C ALA A 436 2.89 25.01 20.83
N SER A 437 1.77 24.31 21.06
CA SER A 437 0.50 24.91 21.43
C SER A 437 -0.24 24.04 22.46
N THR A 438 -1.43 23.54 22.20
CA THR A 438 -2.30 22.92 23.22
C THR A 438 -2.08 21.42 23.36
N LEU A 439 -2.20 20.90 24.59
CA LEU A 439 -2.36 19.49 24.91
C LEU A 439 -3.73 19.27 25.57
N SER A 440 -4.57 18.41 24.95
CA SER A 440 -5.85 17.99 25.49
C SER A 440 -5.92 16.47 25.55
N VAL A 441 -6.17 15.92 26.74
CA VAL A 441 -6.27 14.47 26.98
C VAL A 441 -7.58 14.18 27.71
N GLY A 442 -8.42 13.32 27.08
CA GLY A 442 -9.73 12.94 27.63
C GLY A 442 -9.68 11.86 28.71
N GLY A 443 -8.67 10.98 28.68
CA GLY A 443 -8.39 9.97 29.71
C GLY A 443 -7.14 10.32 30.51
N ALA A 444 -6.62 9.37 31.29
CA ALA A 444 -5.40 9.57 32.08
C ALA A 444 -4.17 9.82 31.17
N ALA A 445 -3.27 10.70 31.64
CA ALA A 445 -2.03 11.03 31.00
C ALA A 445 -0.82 10.54 31.80
N ASN A 446 0.03 9.67 31.20
CA ASN A 446 1.21 9.12 31.86
C ASN A 446 2.47 9.46 31.06
N PHE A 447 3.38 10.20 31.65
CA PHE A 447 4.64 10.64 31.06
C PHE A 447 5.82 10.16 31.90
N ALA A 448 6.67 9.31 31.34
CA ALA A 448 7.87 8.80 32.01
C ALA A 448 9.07 9.78 31.92
N SER A 449 8.95 10.88 31.16
CA SER A 449 9.99 11.88 30.96
C SER A 449 9.43 13.31 31.07
N THR A 450 10.22 14.30 30.67
CA THR A 450 9.83 15.72 30.68
C THR A 450 8.72 16.02 29.68
N VAL A 451 7.76 16.85 30.09
CA VAL A 451 6.68 17.37 29.25
C VAL A 451 6.80 18.90 29.19
N THR A 452 6.87 19.42 27.97
CA THR A 452 6.86 20.88 27.73
C THR A 452 5.70 21.22 26.79
N VAL A 453 4.82 22.11 27.23
CA VAL A 453 3.67 22.61 26.46
C VAL A 453 3.74 24.12 26.40
N ALA A 454 3.98 24.70 25.23
CA ALA A 454 4.03 26.17 25.08
C ALA A 454 2.65 26.84 25.17
N GLY A 455 1.58 26.11 24.98
CA GLY A 455 0.20 26.59 25.13
C GLY A 455 -0.52 26.02 26.34
N VAL A 456 -1.81 25.77 26.19
CA VAL A 456 -2.71 25.33 27.27
C VAL A 456 -2.66 23.82 27.49
N GLY A 457 -2.67 23.35 28.73
CA GLY A 457 -2.81 21.96 29.11
C GLY A 457 -4.21 21.63 29.63
N ILE A 458 -4.96 20.75 28.98
CA ILE A 458 -6.30 20.32 29.44
C ILE A 458 -6.29 18.80 29.60
N PHE A 459 -6.47 18.35 30.82
CA PHE A 459 -6.52 16.93 31.17
C PHE A 459 -7.85 16.66 31.91
N LYS A 460 -8.73 15.86 31.31
CA LYS A 460 -10.03 15.56 31.93
C LYS A 460 -9.92 14.54 33.05
N ASP A 461 -8.81 13.81 33.13
CA ASP A 461 -8.54 12.80 34.15
C ASP A 461 -7.16 13.03 34.79
N ALA A 462 -6.59 12.04 35.47
CA ALA A 462 -5.34 12.14 36.20
C ALA A 462 -4.11 12.31 35.27
N VAL A 463 -3.11 13.06 35.78
CA VAL A 463 -1.81 13.28 35.14
C VAL A 463 -0.71 12.72 36.02
N SER A 464 0.12 11.83 35.45
CA SER A 464 1.32 11.29 36.11
C SER A 464 2.56 11.63 35.29
N VAL A 465 3.55 12.25 35.88
CA VAL A 465 4.79 12.67 35.26
C VAL A 465 5.99 12.25 36.10
N SER A 466 6.88 11.41 35.56
CA SER A 466 8.12 11.04 36.27
C SER A 466 9.24 12.09 36.08
N GLY A 467 9.21 12.86 34.97
CA GLY A 467 10.11 13.99 34.73
C GLY A 467 9.50 15.31 35.18
N ASN A 468 9.93 16.42 34.61
CA ASN A 468 9.34 17.74 34.84
C ASN A 468 8.11 17.95 33.96
N LEU A 469 7.17 18.76 34.43
CA LEU A 469 6.02 19.24 33.68
C LEU A 469 6.05 20.77 33.60
N ASP A 470 6.32 21.28 32.40
CA ASP A 470 6.42 22.71 32.09
C ASP A 470 5.31 23.12 31.13
N VAL A 471 4.39 23.99 31.53
CA VAL A 471 3.29 24.48 30.70
C VAL A 471 3.25 26.00 30.75
N ALA A 472 3.47 26.65 29.61
CA ALA A 472 3.47 28.12 29.55
C ALA A 472 2.06 28.73 29.57
N GLY A 473 1.03 28.00 29.12
CA GLY A 473 -0.37 28.44 29.20
C GLY A 473 -1.07 27.97 30.48
N ASN A 474 -2.38 28.17 30.53
CA ASN A 474 -3.21 27.72 31.64
C ASN A 474 -3.30 26.17 31.68
N VAL A 475 -3.47 25.63 32.88
CA VAL A 475 -3.62 24.20 33.11
C VAL A 475 -4.93 23.89 33.79
N SER A 476 -5.69 22.96 33.24
CA SER A 476 -6.91 22.41 33.85
C SER A 476 -6.82 20.89 33.96
N VAL A 477 -6.97 20.36 35.16
CA VAL A 477 -6.93 18.90 35.42
C VAL A 477 -8.18 18.49 36.19
N GLY A 478 -8.99 17.60 35.59
CA GLY A 478 -10.19 17.06 36.24
C GLY A 478 -9.89 15.98 37.27
N GLY A 479 -8.75 15.31 37.18
CA GLY A 479 -8.27 14.29 38.12
C GLY A 479 -7.12 14.79 39.00
N THR A 480 -6.30 13.85 39.45
CA THR A 480 -5.12 14.09 40.32
C THR A 480 -3.88 14.39 39.45
N ILE A 481 -3.02 15.29 39.95
CA ILE A 481 -1.65 15.44 39.46
C ILE A 481 -0.69 14.68 40.38
N PHE A 482 0.11 13.83 39.79
CA PHE A 482 1.26 13.16 40.43
C PHE A 482 2.52 13.46 39.66
N ALA A 483 3.51 14.12 40.26
CA ALA A 483 4.82 14.36 39.62
C ALA A 483 5.95 14.01 40.58
N THR A 484 6.94 13.22 40.15
CA THR A 484 8.16 13.01 40.94
C THR A 484 9.20 14.10 40.70
N GLY A 485 9.20 14.71 39.51
CA GLY A 485 10.01 15.88 39.15
C GLY A 485 9.38 17.21 39.60
N GLY A 486 9.95 18.30 39.10
CA GLY A 486 9.40 19.65 39.32
C GLY A 486 8.25 19.97 38.36
N ILE A 487 7.40 20.93 38.80
CA ILE A 487 6.32 21.46 37.95
C ILE A 487 6.52 22.98 37.80
N THR A 488 6.39 23.49 36.57
CA THR A 488 6.38 24.90 36.24
C THR A 488 5.15 25.25 35.41
N PHE A 489 4.32 26.16 35.88
CA PHE A 489 3.19 26.71 35.13
C PHE A 489 3.30 28.23 35.06
N ASP A 490 3.36 28.80 33.86
CA ASP A 490 3.39 30.25 33.66
C ASP A 490 1.97 30.86 33.67
N GLY A 491 0.95 30.04 33.36
CA GLY A 491 -0.46 30.43 33.40
C GLY A 491 -1.15 30.05 34.70
N ASP A 492 -2.48 30.20 34.73
CA ASP A 492 -3.32 29.78 35.85
C ASP A 492 -3.45 28.26 35.91
N ILE A 493 -3.55 27.72 37.13
CA ILE A 493 -3.79 26.30 37.35
C ILE A 493 -5.12 26.07 38.06
N SER A 494 -5.91 25.12 37.56
CA SER A 494 -7.14 24.61 38.17
C SER A 494 -7.11 23.08 38.21
N VAL A 495 -7.18 22.51 39.42
CA VAL A 495 -7.17 21.02 39.59
C VAL A 495 -8.32 20.62 40.51
N SER A 496 -9.14 19.67 40.07
CA SER A 496 -10.25 19.14 40.85
C SER A 496 -9.84 18.01 41.80
N GLY A 497 -8.82 17.21 41.48
CA GLY A 497 -8.26 16.15 42.31
C GLY A 497 -7.08 16.63 43.17
N ASP A 498 -6.38 15.67 43.77
CA ASP A 498 -5.20 15.93 44.58
C ASP A 498 -4.00 16.35 43.75
N VAL A 499 -3.10 17.14 44.31
CA VAL A 499 -1.83 17.53 43.72
C VAL A 499 -0.68 17.03 44.60
N ASN A 500 0.10 16.06 44.07
CA ASN A 500 1.25 15.48 44.74
C ASN A 500 2.52 15.70 43.91
N ILE A 501 3.46 16.48 44.42
CA ILE A 501 4.70 16.85 43.71
C ILE A 501 5.90 16.50 44.58
N GLY A 502 6.77 15.59 44.11
CA GLY A 502 8.01 15.25 44.81
C GLY A 502 9.08 16.33 44.69
N GLY A 503 9.13 16.99 43.52
CA GLY A 503 10.06 18.10 43.24
C GLY A 503 9.55 19.47 43.61
N THR A 504 10.05 20.50 42.90
CA THR A 504 9.64 21.91 43.12
C THR A 504 8.32 22.24 42.42
N LEU A 505 7.54 23.16 42.97
CA LEU A 505 6.35 23.74 42.34
C LEU A 505 6.57 25.21 42.08
N THR A 506 6.43 25.67 40.84
CA THR A 506 6.41 27.10 40.50
C THR A 506 5.16 27.41 39.67
N VAL A 507 4.35 28.36 40.09
CA VAL A 507 3.18 28.85 39.36
C VAL A 507 3.23 30.35 39.30
N ALA A 508 3.26 30.92 38.08
CA ALA A 508 3.21 32.37 37.91
C ALA A 508 1.77 32.92 37.95
N GLY A 509 0.81 32.18 37.41
CA GLY A 509 -0.62 32.51 37.45
C GLY A 509 -1.31 32.19 38.78
N ALA A 510 -2.63 32.38 38.82
CA ALA A 510 -3.45 32.02 39.96
C ALA A 510 -3.55 30.51 40.17
N THR A 511 -3.55 30.04 41.40
CA THR A 511 -3.68 28.63 41.77
C THR A 511 -5.01 28.34 42.41
N SER A 512 -5.81 27.44 41.86
CA SER A 512 -7.10 26.98 42.39
C SER A 512 -7.15 25.46 42.46
N LEU A 513 -7.15 24.89 43.65
CA LEU A 513 -7.16 23.46 43.91
C LEU A 513 -8.37 23.09 44.75
N ALA A 514 -9.21 22.17 44.28
CA ALA A 514 -10.41 21.73 44.97
C ALA A 514 -10.16 20.63 46.02
N SER A 515 -8.95 20.03 46.05
CA SER A 515 -8.59 18.96 46.98
C SER A 515 -7.23 19.24 47.63
N THR A 516 -6.50 18.21 48.02
CA THR A 516 -5.23 18.32 48.76
C THR A 516 -4.06 18.80 47.88
N LEU A 517 -3.13 19.55 48.49
CA LEU A 517 -1.85 19.90 47.91
C LEU A 517 -0.71 19.39 48.80
N SER A 518 0.18 18.57 48.21
CA SER A 518 1.40 18.08 48.83
C SER A 518 2.60 18.34 47.96
N VAL A 519 3.61 19.05 48.45
CA VAL A 519 4.84 19.36 47.70
C VAL A 519 6.07 19.03 48.57
N GLY A 520 6.93 18.15 48.05
CA GLY A 520 8.18 17.75 48.70
C GLY A 520 9.30 18.77 48.55
N GLY A 521 9.41 19.46 47.39
CA GLY A 521 10.40 20.47 47.10
C GLY A 521 9.95 21.91 47.45
N ALA A 522 10.75 22.90 47.12
CA ALA A 522 10.43 24.30 47.29
C ALA A 522 9.20 24.72 46.49
N THR A 523 8.35 25.57 47.03
CA THR A 523 7.12 26.04 46.38
C THR A 523 7.17 27.57 46.18
N ASN A 524 7.00 27.99 44.93
CA ASN A 524 6.90 29.41 44.52
C ASN A 524 5.58 29.68 43.79
N LEU A 525 4.68 30.43 44.42
CA LEU A 525 3.40 30.81 43.85
C LEU A 525 3.37 32.33 43.71
N LEU A 526 3.47 32.83 42.48
CA LEU A 526 3.71 34.26 42.21
C LEU A 526 2.40 35.09 42.19
N SER A 527 1.24 34.46 42.37
CA SER A 527 -0.07 35.08 42.36
C SER A 527 -0.92 34.62 43.56
N THR A 528 -2.24 34.71 43.44
CA THR A 528 -3.18 34.26 44.48
C THR A 528 -3.31 32.73 44.50
N VAL A 529 -3.52 32.20 45.72
CA VAL A 529 -3.63 30.75 45.92
C VAL A 529 -4.89 30.44 46.70
N THR A 530 -5.67 29.48 46.20
CA THR A 530 -6.83 28.92 46.92
C THR A 530 -6.74 27.40 46.91
N VAL A 531 -6.69 26.77 48.04
CA VAL A 531 -6.72 25.31 48.20
C VAL A 531 -7.85 24.92 49.14
N ALA A 532 -8.81 24.13 48.68
CA ALA A 532 -9.94 23.69 49.46
C ALA A 532 -9.62 22.54 50.44
N GLY A 533 -8.72 21.63 50.07
CA GLY A 533 -8.27 20.50 50.86
C GLY A 533 -7.11 20.83 51.80
N ALA A 534 -6.63 19.83 52.54
CA ALA A 534 -5.44 19.94 53.37
C ALA A 534 -4.18 20.24 52.56
N THR A 535 -3.29 21.04 53.07
CA THR A 535 -2.09 21.49 52.37
C THR A 535 -0.85 21.16 53.17
N GLY A 536 0.09 20.43 52.57
CA GLY A 536 1.37 20.02 53.15
C GLY A 536 2.57 20.42 52.30
N PHE A 537 3.54 21.11 52.88
CA PHE A 537 4.81 21.47 52.25
C PHE A 537 6.00 20.99 53.06
N LEU A 538 6.81 20.12 52.51
CA LEU A 538 7.99 19.59 53.19
C LEU A 538 9.21 20.53 53.10
N SER A 539 9.13 21.63 52.38
CA SER A 539 10.21 22.60 52.16
C SER A 539 9.70 24.03 52.24
N THR A 540 10.49 24.98 51.75
CA THR A 540 10.13 26.42 51.82
C THR A 540 8.95 26.75 50.89
N VAL A 541 8.06 27.61 51.41
CA VAL A 541 6.91 28.13 50.67
C VAL A 541 7.01 29.63 50.50
N ARG A 542 6.88 30.09 49.27
CA ARG A 542 6.76 31.53 48.94
C ARG A 542 5.50 31.75 48.12
N VAL A 543 4.63 32.61 48.63
CA VAL A 543 3.44 33.11 47.93
C VAL A 543 3.57 34.62 47.79
N SER A 544 3.57 35.16 46.55
CA SER A 544 3.66 36.63 46.37
C SER A 544 2.30 37.30 46.54
N GLY A 545 1.21 36.64 46.22
CA GLY A 545 -0.15 37.11 46.42
C GLY A 545 -0.75 36.71 47.76
N ALA A 546 -2.07 36.74 47.86
CA ALA A 546 -2.80 36.20 48.99
C ALA A 546 -2.95 34.68 48.92
N ALA A 547 -2.99 34.01 50.05
CA ALA A 547 -3.17 32.56 50.17
C ALA A 547 -4.39 32.22 51.02
N THR A 548 -5.30 31.40 50.50
CA THR A 548 -6.48 30.88 51.21
C THR A 548 -6.42 29.37 51.27
N MET A 549 -6.31 28.81 52.45
CA MET A 549 -6.35 27.39 52.74
C MET A 549 -7.63 27.06 53.49
N ALA A 550 -8.61 26.45 52.85
CA ALA A 550 -9.92 26.18 53.44
C ALA A 550 -9.92 24.99 54.42
N SER A 551 -8.77 24.32 54.61
CA SER A 551 -8.58 23.25 55.58
C SER A 551 -7.28 23.47 56.36
N THR A 552 -6.54 22.44 56.71
CA THR A 552 -5.28 22.53 57.46
C THR A 552 -4.11 22.93 56.56
N LEU A 553 -3.15 23.68 57.14
CA LEU A 553 -1.88 24.01 56.50
C LEU A 553 -0.73 23.51 57.38
N ASP A 554 0.13 22.69 56.81
CA ASP A 554 1.34 22.15 57.44
C ASP A 554 2.56 22.49 56.58
N VAL A 555 3.54 23.20 57.15
CA VAL A 555 4.76 23.64 56.46
C VAL A 555 5.99 23.32 57.29
N ALA A 556 6.79 22.33 56.81
CA ALA A 556 8.04 22.01 57.45
C ALA A 556 9.16 23.03 57.20
N GLY A 557 9.15 23.75 56.07
CA GLY A 557 10.12 24.78 55.72
C GLY A 557 9.70 26.19 56.13
N ASN A 558 10.47 27.21 55.70
CA ASN A 558 10.08 28.61 55.93
C ASN A 558 8.84 28.98 55.10
N THR A 559 7.97 29.81 55.66
CA THR A 559 6.80 30.33 54.98
C THR A 559 6.94 31.84 54.75
N SER A 560 6.73 32.29 53.51
CA SER A 560 6.69 33.71 53.13
C SER A 560 5.47 34.01 52.28
N VAL A 561 4.58 34.89 52.75
CA VAL A 561 3.36 35.30 52.03
C VAL A 561 3.33 36.82 51.90
N GLY A 562 3.34 37.32 50.64
CA GLY A 562 3.32 38.74 50.34
C GLY A 562 1.96 39.41 50.59
N GLY A 563 0.88 38.68 50.47
CA GLY A 563 -0.49 39.13 50.79
C GLY A 563 -0.98 38.64 52.14
N THR A 564 -2.30 38.44 52.22
CA THR A 564 -2.94 37.81 53.38
C THR A 564 -2.85 36.32 53.33
N LEU A 565 -2.54 35.68 54.47
CA LEU A 565 -2.65 34.23 54.63
C LEU A 565 -3.89 33.89 55.43
N PHE A 566 -4.83 33.21 54.86
CA PHE A 566 -6.06 32.75 55.52
C PHE A 566 -6.09 31.23 55.60
N VAL A 567 -6.14 30.63 56.75
CA VAL A 567 -6.24 29.21 57.05
C VAL A 567 -7.49 28.93 57.83
N THR A 568 -8.48 28.22 57.25
CA THR A 568 -9.74 27.95 58.01
C THR A 568 -9.55 26.92 59.13
N GLY A 569 -8.74 25.90 58.89
CA GLY A 569 -8.36 24.86 59.84
C GLY A 569 -7.15 25.23 60.69
N ALA A 570 -6.42 24.24 61.18
CA ALA A 570 -5.19 24.44 61.92
C ALA A 570 -4.02 24.82 60.99
N GLY A 571 -3.10 25.65 61.46
CA GLY A 571 -1.84 25.99 60.82
C GLY A 571 -0.64 25.54 61.67
N THR A 572 0.20 24.67 61.10
CA THR A 572 1.46 24.19 61.70
C THR A 572 2.64 24.65 60.86
N PHE A 573 3.60 25.33 61.46
CA PHE A 573 4.76 25.89 60.86
C PHE A 573 6.02 25.50 61.62
N ASP A 574 6.83 24.59 61.14
CA ASP A 574 8.02 24.11 61.87
C ASP A 574 9.19 25.08 61.78
N ASN A 575 9.14 26.06 60.88
CA ASN A 575 10.18 27.07 60.72
C ASN A 575 9.59 28.51 60.67
N ASN A 576 10.38 29.48 60.24
CA ASN A 576 10.01 30.89 60.29
C ASN A 576 8.80 31.19 59.37
N VAL A 577 7.91 32.06 59.92
CA VAL A 577 6.74 32.56 59.19
C VAL A 577 6.85 34.07 58.99
N SER A 578 6.73 34.50 57.74
CA SER A 578 6.67 35.93 57.38
C SER A 578 5.45 36.17 56.49
N VAL A 579 4.51 36.96 56.95
CA VAL A 579 3.29 37.38 56.25
C VAL A 579 3.27 38.89 56.16
N SER A 580 3.34 39.47 54.95
CA SER A 580 3.32 40.94 54.81
C SER A 580 1.94 41.54 55.03
N GLY A 581 0.86 40.82 54.67
CA GLY A 581 -0.52 41.17 54.97
C GLY A 581 -1.00 40.61 56.30
N ASN A 582 -2.30 40.28 56.40
CA ASN A 582 -2.87 39.66 57.57
C ASN A 582 -2.61 38.16 57.64
N LEU A 583 -2.50 37.63 58.87
CA LEU A 583 -2.54 36.19 59.13
C LEU A 583 -3.80 35.86 59.93
N VAL A 584 -4.65 35.01 59.34
CA VAL A 584 -5.89 34.55 59.99
C VAL A 584 -5.88 33.02 60.02
N VAL A 585 -5.98 32.44 61.23
CA VAL A 585 -6.06 30.96 61.41
C VAL A 585 -7.35 30.70 62.24
N GLY A 586 -8.31 30.00 61.59
CA GLY A 586 -9.59 29.65 62.24
C GLY A 586 -9.43 28.57 63.31
N GLY A 587 -8.53 27.61 63.13
CA GLY A 587 -8.19 26.55 64.07
C GLY A 587 -7.02 26.93 65.00
N THR A 588 -6.27 25.90 65.42
CA THR A 588 -5.05 26.09 66.25
C THR A 588 -3.89 26.61 65.38
N ALA A 589 -3.04 27.47 65.97
CA ALA A 589 -1.81 27.91 65.32
C ALA A 589 -0.59 27.45 66.12
N THR A 590 0.32 26.71 65.47
CA THR A 590 1.61 26.29 66.04
C THR A 590 2.76 26.78 65.11
N VAL A 591 3.66 27.62 65.72
CA VAL A 591 4.85 28.10 64.96
C VAL A 591 6.09 27.82 65.80
N VAL A 592 6.98 26.98 65.29
CA VAL A 592 8.22 26.65 66.01
C VAL A 592 9.30 27.69 65.78
N GLY A 593 9.43 28.24 64.59
CA GLY A 593 10.36 29.31 64.22
C GLY A 593 9.86 30.70 64.61
N ALA A 594 10.62 31.75 64.27
CA ALA A 594 10.21 33.12 64.48
C ALA A 594 9.02 33.51 63.58
N MET A 595 8.10 34.32 64.10
CA MET A 595 6.95 34.77 63.32
C MET A 595 6.97 36.31 63.16
N SER A 596 6.75 36.76 61.94
CA SER A 596 6.59 38.18 61.64
C SER A 596 5.34 38.38 60.78
N VAL A 597 4.42 39.25 61.25
CA VAL A 597 3.17 39.58 60.54
C VAL A 597 3.09 41.08 60.35
N GLY A 598 3.08 41.61 59.16
CA GLY A 598 2.99 43.02 58.81
C GLY A 598 1.58 43.63 59.01
N GLY A 599 0.54 42.82 58.88
CA GLY A 599 -0.85 43.17 59.10
C GLY A 599 -1.35 42.67 60.46
N ALA A 600 -2.66 42.45 60.55
CA ALA A 600 -3.30 41.89 61.74
C ALA A 600 -3.06 40.36 61.83
N LEU A 601 -2.98 39.88 63.10
CA LEU A 601 -3.02 38.46 63.42
C LEU A 601 -4.32 38.12 64.14
N SER A 602 -5.04 37.08 63.63
CA SER A 602 -6.23 36.55 64.28
C SER A 602 -6.19 35.06 64.36
N VAL A 603 -6.32 34.44 65.50
CA VAL A 603 -6.34 33.00 65.69
C VAL A 603 -7.56 32.60 66.54
N GLY A 604 -8.42 31.72 65.97
CA GLY A 604 -9.64 31.24 66.64
C GLY A 604 -9.39 30.15 67.67
N GLY A 605 -8.41 29.23 67.40
CA GLY A 605 -8.03 28.14 68.30
C GLY A 605 -6.86 28.49 69.25
N ALA A 606 -6.36 27.50 69.97
CA ALA A 606 -5.18 27.65 70.81
C ALA A 606 -3.93 28.01 69.99
N THR A 607 -3.11 28.87 70.48
CA THR A 607 -1.90 29.37 69.80
C THR A 607 -0.63 28.98 70.57
N ASN A 608 0.29 28.31 69.88
CA ASN A 608 1.61 27.96 70.40
C ASN A 608 2.70 28.58 69.52
N LEU A 609 3.41 29.59 70.05
CA LEU A 609 4.51 30.25 69.37
C LEU A 609 5.80 29.97 70.15
N LEU A 610 6.67 29.07 69.59
CA LEU A 610 7.81 28.56 70.34
C LEU A 610 9.06 29.44 70.25
N SER A 611 9.01 30.57 69.55
CA SER A 611 10.15 31.47 69.34
C SER A 611 9.68 32.95 69.45
N THR A 612 10.47 33.85 68.85
CA THR A 612 10.14 35.31 68.86
C THR A 612 8.98 35.64 67.93
N VAL A 613 8.13 36.56 68.32
CA VAL A 613 6.97 36.99 67.56
C VAL A 613 6.97 38.51 67.39
N THR A 614 6.78 38.98 66.18
CA THR A 614 6.63 40.41 65.87
C THR A 614 5.39 40.60 65.01
N ILE A 615 4.43 41.41 65.44
CA ILE A 615 3.19 41.72 64.74
C ILE A 615 3.01 43.27 64.74
N THR A 616 2.81 43.78 63.50
CA THR A 616 2.67 45.24 63.33
C THR A 616 1.23 45.68 63.41
N GLY A 617 0.27 44.88 62.98
CA GLY A 617 -1.16 45.19 63.07
C GLY A 617 -1.81 44.75 64.34
N ALA A 618 -3.14 44.96 64.45
CA ALA A 618 -3.93 44.52 65.60
C ALA A 618 -3.88 42.97 65.72
N THR A 619 -3.84 42.50 66.97
CA THR A 619 -3.71 41.06 67.28
C THR A 619 -4.87 40.60 68.12
N GLY A 620 -5.60 39.56 67.69
CA GLY A 620 -6.72 38.94 68.40
C GLY A 620 -6.58 37.43 68.53
N PHE A 621 -6.66 36.88 69.71
CA PHE A 621 -6.67 35.47 70.03
C PHE A 621 -7.96 35.09 70.78
N LEU A 622 -8.78 34.23 70.20
CA LEU A 622 -10.04 33.81 70.82
C LEU A 622 -9.89 32.68 71.85
N SER A 623 -8.67 32.14 72.02
CA SER A 623 -8.39 31.02 72.92
C SER A 623 -7.05 31.25 73.68
N THR A 624 -6.49 30.16 74.24
CA THR A 624 -5.22 30.21 74.96
C THR A 624 -4.03 30.52 74.06
N VAL A 625 -3.13 31.39 74.59
CA VAL A 625 -1.90 31.78 73.90
C VAL A 625 -0.68 31.39 74.73
N ARG A 626 0.25 30.66 74.08
CA ARG A 626 1.55 30.41 74.69
C ARG A 626 2.64 30.90 73.73
N VAL A 627 3.50 31.79 74.23
CA VAL A 627 4.68 32.26 73.55
C VAL A 627 5.90 31.87 74.39
N SER A 628 6.81 31.06 73.86
CA SER A 628 8.01 30.68 74.61
C SER A 628 9.14 31.69 74.46
N GLY A 629 9.18 32.50 73.40
CA GLY A 629 10.12 33.61 73.23
C GLY A 629 9.54 34.99 73.60
N ALA A 630 10.22 36.02 73.11
CA ALA A 630 9.71 37.39 73.29
C ALA A 630 8.59 37.72 72.29
N ALA A 631 7.58 38.52 72.72
CA ALA A 631 6.46 38.96 71.88
C ALA A 631 6.45 40.46 71.73
N THR A 632 6.46 40.98 70.53
CA THR A 632 6.33 42.42 70.22
C THR A 632 5.08 42.68 69.41
N MET A 633 4.12 43.42 69.96
CA MET A 633 2.90 43.81 69.29
C MET A 633 2.88 45.37 69.15
N ALA A 634 3.00 45.81 67.89
CA ALA A 634 3.12 47.25 67.58
C ALA A 634 1.73 47.96 67.50
N SER A 635 0.64 47.25 67.82
CA SER A 635 -0.73 47.80 67.85
C SER A 635 -1.52 47.20 69.03
N THR A 636 -2.84 47.06 68.91
CA THR A 636 -3.69 46.46 69.92
C THR A 636 -3.50 44.94 70.06
N LEU A 637 -3.56 44.44 71.30
CA LEU A 637 -3.56 43.03 71.63
C LEU A 637 -4.82 42.68 72.44
N ASP A 638 -5.60 41.74 71.93
CA ASP A 638 -6.82 41.23 72.55
C ASP A 638 -6.77 39.69 72.67
N ILE A 639 -6.89 39.19 73.89
CA ILE A 639 -6.80 37.76 74.18
C ILE A 639 -7.94 37.32 75.08
N ALA A 640 -8.86 36.49 74.53
CA ALA A 640 -9.98 35.94 75.29
C ALA A 640 -9.59 34.79 76.24
N GLY A 641 -8.53 33.99 75.91
CA GLY A 641 -8.06 32.87 76.71
C GLY A 641 -6.87 33.21 77.65
N ASN A 642 -6.34 32.16 78.28
CA ASN A 642 -5.14 32.29 79.14
C ASN A 642 -3.90 32.65 78.32
N THR A 643 -3.05 33.52 78.82
CA THR A 643 -1.81 33.96 78.17
C THR A 643 -0.62 33.54 79.02
N SER A 644 0.37 32.90 78.34
CA SER A 644 1.69 32.53 78.86
C SER A 644 2.80 32.99 77.93
N VAL A 645 3.67 33.87 78.37
CA VAL A 645 4.85 34.38 77.65
C VAL A 645 6.10 34.05 78.45
N GLY A 646 7.02 33.24 77.86
CA GLY A 646 8.28 32.84 78.48
C GLY A 646 9.40 33.87 78.33
N GLY A 647 9.18 34.99 77.67
CA GLY A 647 10.10 36.10 77.50
C GLY A 647 9.39 37.43 77.73
N THR A 648 9.90 38.50 77.15
CA THR A 648 9.27 39.81 77.26
C THR A 648 8.03 39.93 76.38
N LEU A 649 6.94 40.50 76.93
CA LEU A 649 5.78 40.93 76.16
C LEU A 649 5.81 42.48 76.06
N PHE A 650 5.91 42.97 74.83
CA PHE A 650 5.88 44.38 74.50
C PHE A 650 4.68 44.71 73.64
N VAL A 651 3.75 45.54 74.06
CA VAL A 651 2.55 45.99 73.36
C VAL A 651 2.55 47.52 73.34
N THR A 652 2.61 48.11 72.11
CA THR A 652 2.60 49.59 71.97
C THR A 652 1.20 50.16 71.98
N GLY A 653 0.18 49.41 71.65
CA GLY A 653 -1.24 49.76 71.72
C GLY A 653 -1.91 49.31 72.99
N ALA A 654 -3.25 49.36 73.05
CA ALA A 654 -4.02 48.79 74.14
C ALA A 654 -3.94 47.26 74.18
N GLY A 655 -3.78 46.68 75.39
CA GLY A 655 -3.84 45.24 75.63
C GLY A 655 -5.06 44.85 76.41
N THR A 656 -5.94 43.97 75.89
CA THR A 656 -7.09 43.44 76.64
C THR A 656 -6.84 41.93 76.86
N PHE A 657 -6.97 41.50 78.11
CA PHE A 657 -6.79 40.09 78.48
C PHE A 657 -8.02 39.68 79.34
N ASP A 658 -8.89 38.85 78.81
CA ASP A 658 -10.14 38.40 79.45
C ASP A 658 -9.92 37.23 80.45
N SER A 659 -8.68 36.72 80.52
CA SER A 659 -8.33 35.59 81.37
C SER A 659 -6.94 35.76 82.02
N THR A 660 -6.34 34.70 82.59
CA THR A 660 -5.06 34.79 83.35
C THR A 660 -3.87 35.03 82.36
N VAL A 661 -2.97 35.98 82.83
CA VAL A 661 -1.71 36.28 82.13
C VAL A 661 -0.52 35.85 82.98
N SER A 662 0.40 35.10 82.42
CA SER A 662 1.66 34.68 83.05
C SER A 662 2.84 35.06 82.11
N ILE A 663 3.79 35.84 82.63
CA ILE A 663 5.03 36.25 81.93
C ILE A 663 6.18 35.83 82.83
N SER A 664 7.11 34.98 82.28
CA SER A 664 8.22 34.42 83.04
C SER A 664 9.57 34.70 82.44
#